data_a6b40726cb1bca799d31cb6121253171
#
_entry.id   a6b40726cb1bca799d31cb6121253171
#
_cell.length_a   1.000
_cell.length_b   1.000
_cell.length_c   1.000
_cell.angle_alpha   90.00
_cell.angle_beta   90.00
_cell.angle_gamma   90.00
#
_symmetry.space_group_name_H-M   'P 1'
#
loop_
_entity.id
_entity.type
_entity.pdbx_description
1 polymer ?
#
loop_
_entity_poly.entity_id
_entity_poly.type
_entity_poly.pdbx_seq_one_letter_code
_entity_poly.pdbx_strand_id
1 'polypeptide(L)'
;MAGGRTISVLNVAEKPSVAKSVAGILSRNQGLRTRNGRSRYNRIFEFNYSINGRPCHMLVTSVTGHLMELEFEERYRKWHSCDPADLYQAPVRKFVPEDKLDIRRTLEEEARRCQWLVLWLDCDREGENIAFEVVEVCTAVNPHLTIRRAHFSALIDREIHEAVQHLVEPNKWFADAVDARQEIDLRIGASFTRFQTMLLRDAFIIDSATDDRNLVLSYGPCQFPTLGFIVERYWENQAHEPEEFWTINCSHKSDEGIATFNWMRGHLFDYTCAVIIYEMCVQEPIATVTKVRQQEKLKYPPYPLNTIELEKRASRYFRMSSEHTMKVAEDLYQAGFISYPRTETDSFSQRTDLHAIVQEQQRHPVWGSYAQQLLDPGAGLWRNPGNGGHDDKAHPPIHPTKFFSGENGLSQDHHKNYLDVYRFESWGSSLIPTYVSGQQFMPTSLTLDSGVTRPPPLLSEADLLSCMDKEGIGTDATMHDHIKKLLDRFYATKDSNTRFSPTNLGEALVMGYDDMGYKLWKPYLRAVMERDMKAVSEGTKSKAEVLSTSLQQMKACFLDARLNKVKLFEAMGIFFERSNRSSGDGQHAHGEVVRQCGLCQESDMVLRRNRDGNFMVGCLAFPQCRNAIWLPGSVSEAVVTTDVCNTCTPGPVHLIQFKFRQLEIPPNYNANHLGCIGGCDEILRQLIEICGTGSRIPAQGRGSTASSSSVQQSNSRPGEARRGACIYCQQTGHSSSDCPSHVSGSRSAQYRGMNPQTGDSSIPCSTCGTPCTLLTANTATNRGRKFYSCPSQNCNFFVWEDNLNNGTGGRSVQRAGMNVSAFNSSRSSSRGRGGRGRGAHAASTTFVSATGDPISGRRCFVCGDPSHFANACPNRGS
;
A
#
# COMPACT_ATOMS: atom_id res chain seq x y z
N MET A 1 22.70 -20.53 57.18
CA MET A 1 22.28 -20.32 55.75
C MET A 1 20.79 -20.10 55.77
N ALA A 2 20.35 -18.88 55.55
CA ALA A 2 18.91 -18.56 55.41
C ALA A 2 18.42 -19.19 54.09
N GLY A 3 17.57 -20.23 54.22
CA GLY A 3 16.94 -20.87 53.04
C GLY A 3 16.09 -19.84 52.25
N GLY A 4 16.68 -19.21 51.28
CA GLY A 4 15.96 -18.31 50.39
C GLY A 4 14.81 -19.05 49.73
N ARG A 5 13.59 -18.51 49.89
CA ARG A 5 12.37 -19.06 49.30
C ARG A 5 12.53 -19.07 47.76
N THR A 6 12.46 -20.23 47.13
CA THR A 6 12.56 -20.40 45.68
C THR A 6 11.41 -19.59 45.01
N ILE A 7 11.74 -18.75 44.06
CA ILE A 7 10.80 -17.92 43.35
C ILE A 7 10.32 -18.69 42.11
N SER A 8 9.02 -18.83 41.89
CA SER A 8 8.47 -19.39 40.67
C SER A 8 8.34 -18.27 39.61
N VAL A 9 8.92 -18.50 38.44
CA VAL A 9 9.03 -17.53 37.36
C VAL A 9 8.35 -18.09 36.10
N LEU A 10 7.30 -17.44 35.65
CA LEU A 10 6.67 -17.72 34.36
C LEU A 10 7.42 -16.93 33.29
N ASN A 11 7.96 -17.62 32.29
CA ASN A 11 8.65 -17.05 31.16
C ASN A 11 7.80 -17.27 29.91
N VAL A 12 7.46 -16.23 29.19
CA VAL A 12 6.61 -16.31 27.99
C VAL A 12 7.37 -15.79 26.80
N ALA A 13 7.59 -16.65 25.80
CA ALA A 13 8.23 -16.32 24.54
C ALA A 13 7.18 -16.04 23.44
N GLU A 14 7.57 -15.37 22.38
CA GLU A 14 6.68 -15.04 21.27
C GLU A 14 6.26 -16.27 20.45
N LYS A 15 7.20 -17.22 20.26
CA LYS A 15 7.01 -18.41 19.42
C LYS A 15 7.44 -19.68 20.17
N PRO A 16 6.85 -20.85 19.87
CA PRO A 16 7.24 -22.12 20.49
C PRO A 16 8.71 -22.49 20.29
N SER A 17 9.29 -22.14 19.14
CA SER A 17 10.72 -22.33 18.83
C SER A 17 11.62 -21.53 19.76
N VAL A 18 11.29 -20.26 20.01
CA VAL A 18 12.03 -19.38 20.92
C VAL A 18 11.96 -19.90 22.36
N ALA A 19 10.76 -20.29 22.83
CA ALA A 19 10.59 -20.89 24.16
C ALA A 19 11.47 -22.14 24.36
N LYS A 20 11.53 -23.01 23.35
CA LYS A 20 12.36 -24.21 23.35
C LYS A 20 13.85 -23.86 23.42
N SER A 21 14.29 -22.88 22.61
CA SER A 21 15.68 -22.42 22.56
C SER A 21 16.11 -21.80 23.88
N VAL A 22 15.31 -20.87 24.43
CA VAL A 22 15.58 -20.22 25.72
C VAL A 22 15.64 -21.26 26.85
N ALA A 23 14.68 -22.21 26.90
CA ALA A 23 14.70 -23.26 27.93
C ALA A 23 15.89 -24.20 27.79
N GLY A 24 16.28 -24.58 26.58
CA GLY A 24 17.43 -25.42 26.30
C GLY A 24 18.75 -24.77 26.72
N ILE A 25 18.94 -23.50 26.37
CA ILE A 25 20.12 -22.71 26.71
C ILE A 25 20.23 -22.52 28.21
N LEU A 26 19.21 -22.00 28.88
CA LEU A 26 19.25 -21.70 30.31
C LEU A 26 19.39 -22.96 31.18
N SER A 27 18.75 -24.06 30.79
CA SER A 27 18.87 -25.35 31.48
C SER A 27 20.15 -26.11 31.12
N ARG A 28 20.88 -25.73 30.09
CA ARG A 28 21.97 -26.51 29.46
C ARG A 28 21.53 -27.93 29.14
N ASN A 29 20.22 -28.09 28.82
CA ASN A 29 19.58 -29.40 28.65
C ASN A 29 19.69 -30.36 29.84
N GLN A 30 20.05 -29.86 31.05
CA GLN A 30 20.16 -30.64 32.27
C GLN A 30 18.95 -30.40 33.16
N GLY A 31 18.27 -31.49 33.58
CA GLY A 31 17.11 -31.41 34.46
C GLY A 31 15.86 -30.74 33.81
N LEU A 32 15.85 -30.58 32.48
CA LEU A 32 14.74 -30.02 31.75
C LEU A 32 13.56 -31.01 31.73
N ARG A 33 12.44 -30.59 32.30
CA ARG A 33 11.17 -31.33 32.24
C ARG A 33 10.25 -30.62 31.24
N THR A 34 9.57 -31.41 30.41
CA THR A 34 8.61 -30.86 29.42
C THR A 34 7.24 -31.44 29.69
N ARG A 35 6.24 -30.58 29.76
CA ARG A 35 4.83 -30.97 29.82
C ARG A 35 4.01 -30.20 28.78
N ASN A 36 2.83 -30.67 28.49
CA ASN A 36 1.90 -29.97 27.61
C ASN A 36 1.14 -28.91 28.42
N GLY A 37 0.89 -27.74 27.79
CA GLY A 37 -0.14 -26.82 28.21
C GLY A 37 -1.52 -27.28 27.71
N ARG A 38 -2.50 -26.40 27.72
CA ARG A 38 -3.82 -26.66 27.12
C ARG A 38 -3.70 -26.81 25.59
N SER A 39 -2.91 -25.96 24.97
CA SER A 39 -2.54 -26.10 23.56
C SER A 39 -1.40 -27.09 23.39
N ARG A 40 -1.54 -28.03 22.47
CA ARG A 40 -0.49 -28.99 22.13
C ARG A 40 0.75 -28.36 21.48
N TYR A 41 0.62 -27.17 20.95
CA TYR A 41 1.72 -26.45 20.30
C TYR A 41 2.56 -25.63 21.30
N ASN A 42 1.96 -25.20 22.42
CA ASN A 42 2.58 -24.39 23.43
C ASN A 42 2.95 -25.26 24.65
N ARG A 43 4.12 -25.88 24.59
CA ARG A 43 4.66 -26.71 25.66
C ARG A 43 5.18 -25.85 26.81
N ILE A 44 5.25 -26.46 28.01
CA ILE A 44 5.83 -25.85 29.20
C ILE A 44 7.11 -26.59 29.53
N PHE A 45 8.20 -25.84 29.64
CA PHE A 45 9.53 -26.34 29.98
C PHE A 45 9.87 -25.92 31.41
N GLU A 46 10.23 -26.84 32.26
CA GLU A 46 10.47 -26.61 33.67
C GLU A 46 11.91 -27.00 34.04
N PHE A 47 12.59 -26.10 34.76
CA PHE A 47 13.93 -26.30 35.24
C PHE A 47 14.26 -25.31 36.35
N ASN A 48 15.37 -25.54 37.09
CA ASN A 48 15.86 -24.61 38.12
C ASN A 48 16.98 -23.76 37.55
N TYR A 49 16.97 -22.48 37.92
CA TYR A 49 17.97 -21.51 37.49
C TYR A 49 18.22 -20.47 38.59
N SER A 50 19.32 -19.71 38.53
CA SER A 50 19.59 -18.61 39.44
C SER A 50 19.63 -17.27 38.72
N ILE A 51 18.73 -16.36 39.10
CA ILE A 51 18.69 -15.00 38.58
C ILE A 51 19.28 -14.06 39.62
N ASN A 52 20.40 -13.41 39.30
CA ASN A 52 21.12 -12.53 40.25
C ASN A 52 21.33 -13.15 41.65
N GLY A 53 21.75 -14.43 41.68
CA GLY A 53 22.02 -15.18 42.96
C GLY A 53 20.74 -15.67 43.66
N ARG A 54 19.53 -15.41 43.16
CA ARG A 54 18.27 -15.90 43.72
C ARG A 54 17.86 -17.22 43.09
N PRO A 55 17.57 -18.26 43.85
CA PRO A 55 17.11 -19.51 43.29
C PRO A 55 15.70 -19.38 42.73
N CYS A 56 15.54 -19.75 41.46
CA CYS A 56 14.30 -19.66 40.73
C CYS A 56 13.89 -21.01 40.17
N HIS A 57 12.59 -21.30 40.22
CA HIS A 57 11.94 -22.37 39.46
C HIS A 57 11.34 -21.75 38.18
N MET A 58 11.91 -22.09 37.04
CA MET A 58 11.57 -21.52 35.75
C MET A 58 10.54 -22.39 35.06
N LEU A 59 9.45 -21.73 34.60
CA LEU A 59 8.45 -22.31 33.72
C LEU A 59 8.49 -21.50 32.43
N VAL A 60 8.87 -22.10 31.31
CA VAL A 60 9.00 -21.42 30.02
C VAL A 60 7.91 -21.92 29.08
N THR A 61 7.12 -21.04 28.54
CA THR A 61 6.08 -21.32 27.52
C THR A 61 6.10 -20.25 26.44
N SER A 62 5.13 -20.27 25.54
CA SER A 62 5.05 -19.31 24.45
C SER A 62 3.61 -18.92 24.12
N VAL A 63 3.47 -17.80 23.44
CA VAL A 63 2.34 -17.48 22.57
C VAL A 63 2.66 -17.88 21.11
N THR A 64 1.87 -17.43 20.13
CA THR A 64 2.07 -17.65 18.70
C THR A 64 1.91 -16.33 17.95
N GLY A 65 2.71 -15.33 18.31
CA GLY A 65 2.53 -13.94 17.92
C GLY A 65 1.45 -13.25 18.77
N HIS A 66 0.73 -12.27 18.23
CA HIS A 66 -0.34 -11.58 18.96
C HIS A 66 -1.35 -12.54 19.58
N LEU A 67 -1.62 -12.37 20.87
CA LEU A 67 -2.61 -13.15 21.60
C LEU A 67 -4.02 -12.60 21.42
N MET A 68 -4.15 -11.29 21.20
CA MET A 68 -5.41 -10.58 21.07
C MET A 68 -5.60 -10.02 19.65
N GLU A 69 -6.87 -9.82 19.29
CA GLU A 69 -7.27 -9.13 18.06
C GLU A 69 -8.15 -7.95 18.41
N LEU A 70 -8.11 -6.91 17.56
CA LEU A 70 -8.94 -5.73 17.68
C LEU A 70 -10.15 -5.86 16.77
N GLU A 71 -11.37 -5.72 17.32
CA GLU A 71 -12.60 -5.75 16.55
C GLU A 71 -13.58 -4.65 16.95
N PHE A 72 -14.51 -4.35 16.06
CA PHE A 72 -15.67 -3.53 16.41
C PHE A 72 -16.66 -4.32 17.28
N GLU A 73 -17.43 -3.64 18.13
CA GLU A 73 -18.57 -4.24 18.81
C GLU A 73 -19.55 -4.89 17.82
N GLU A 74 -20.25 -5.92 18.27
CA GLU A 74 -21.07 -6.82 17.44
C GLU A 74 -22.04 -6.08 16.50
N ARG A 75 -22.66 -5.00 16.94
CA ARG A 75 -23.59 -4.20 16.13
C ARG A 75 -22.93 -3.54 14.91
N TYR A 76 -21.59 -3.39 14.90
CA TYR A 76 -20.84 -2.78 13.80
C TYR A 76 -20.08 -3.80 12.93
N ARG A 77 -20.13 -5.09 13.26
CA ARG A 77 -19.35 -6.14 12.56
C ARG A 77 -19.89 -6.47 11.17
N LYS A 78 -21.20 -6.49 10.99
CA LYS A 78 -21.82 -6.83 9.70
C LYS A 78 -21.70 -5.67 8.71
N TRP A 79 -21.52 -6.01 7.44
CA TRP A 79 -21.30 -5.03 6.35
C TRP A 79 -22.41 -3.96 6.25
N HIS A 80 -23.66 -4.33 6.46
CA HIS A 80 -24.82 -3.45 6.33
C HIS A 80 -25.41 -3.01 7.68
N SER A 81 -24.70 -3.24 8.79
CA SER A 81 -25.26 -2.96 10.12
C SER A 81 -25.22 -1.48 10.51
N CYS A 82 -24.36 -0.70 9.86
CA CYS A 82 -24.18 0.73 10.13
C CYS A 82 -23.69 1.46 8.86
N ASP A 83 -23.74 2.78 8.89
CA ASP A 83 -23.04 3.60 7.89
C ASP A 83 -21.52 3.41 8.08
N PRO A 84 -20.73 3.16 7.01
CA PRO A 84 -19.27 3.08 7.11
C PRO A 84 -18.62 4.31 7.78
N ALA A 85 -19.23 5.51 7.71
CA ALA A 85 -18.76 6.69 8.42
C ALA A 85 -18.86 6.59 9.94
N ASP A 86 -19.75 5.74 10.47
CA ASP A 86 -19.91 5.54 11.91
C ASP A 86 -18.72 4.76 12.51
N LEU A 87 -17.99 3.99 11.68
CA LEU A 87 -16.84 3.18 12.10
C LEU A 87 -15.68 4.01 12.65
N TYR A 88 -15.60 5.29 12.28
CA TYR A 88 -14.60 6.18 12.84
C TYR A 88 -14.81 6.47 14.34
N GLN A 89 -16.02 6.28 14.84
CA GLN A 89 -16.38 6.53 16.24
C GLN A 89 -16.97 5.30 16.94
N ALA A 90 -17.13 4.19 16.20
CA ALA A 90 -17.67 2.95 16.75
C ALA A 90 -16.77 2.41 17.87
N PRO A 91 -17.31 1.88 18.98
CA PRO A 91 -16.51 1.23 20.00
C PRO A 91 -15.75 0.04 19.43
N VAL A 92 -14.48 -0.07 19.84
CA VAL A 92 -13.61 -1.20 19.53
C VAL A 92 -13.20 -1.90 20.82
N ARG A 93 -12.93 -3.19 20.74
CA ARG A 93 -12.46 -4.00 21.86
C ARG A 93 -11.35 -4.93 21.44
N LYS A 94 -10.40 -5.19 22.33
CA LYS A 94 -9.47 -6.30 22.21
C LYS A 94 -10.09 -7.58 22.76
N PHE A 95 -9.89 -8.69 22.10
CA PHE A 95 -10.37 -9.99 22.54
C PHE A 95 -9.41 -11.08 22.12
N VAL A 96 -9.42 -12.20 22.83
CA VAL A 96 -8.65 -13.39 22.47
C VAL A 96 -9.50 -14.29 21.56
N PRO A 97 -9.08 -14.57 20.32
CA PRO A 97 -9.79 -15.41 19.38
C PRO A 97 -9.94 -16.86 19.90
N GLU A 98 -10.91 -17.59 19.36
CA GLU A 98 -11.24 -18.96 19.81
C GLU A 98 -10.07 -19.93 19.69
N ASP A 99 -9.29 -19.83 18.62
CA ASP A 99 -8.10 -20.65 18.36
C ASP A 99 -6.95 -20.41 19.36
N LYS A 100 -6.94 -19.24 20.05
CA LYS A 100 -5.93 -18.86 21.03
C LYS A 100 -6.42 -19.00 22.50
N LEU A 101 -7.67 -19.40 22.72
CA LEU A 101 -8.22 -19.55 24.08
C LEU A 101 -7.45 -20.55 24.96
N ASP A 102 -6.95 -21.63 24.38
CA ASP A 102 -6.17 -22.61 25.12
C ASP A 102 -4.80 -22.08 25.55
N ILE A 103 -4.18 -21.19 24.76
CA ILE A 103 -2.97 -20.47 25.13
C ILE A 103 -3.27 -19.53 26.32
N ARG A 104 -4.34 -18.74 26.21
CA ARG A 104 -4.81 -17.86 27.28
C ARG A 104 -5.03 -18.62 28.58
N ARG A 105 -5.76 -19.75 28.55
CA ARG A 105 -6.02 -20.59 29.73
C ARG A 105 -4.74 -21.14 30.35
N THR A 106 -3.76 -21.55 29.51
CA THR A 106 -2.45 -21.99 29.98
C THR A 106 -1.72 -20.88 30.73
N LEU A 107 -1.68 -19.66 30.16
CA LEU A 107 -1.07 -18.50 30.80
C LEU A 107 -1.76 -18.15 32.13
N GLU A 108 -3.08 -18.16 32.19
CA GLU A 108 -3.86 -17.89 33.42
C GLU A 108 -3.59 -18.92 34.51
N GLU A 109 -3.50 -20.22 34.16
CA GLU A 109 -3.24 -21.30 35.11
C GLU A 109 -1.83 -21.21 35.72
N GLU A 110 -0.81 -20.94 34.89
CA GLU A 110 0.56 -20.85 35.32
C GLU A 110 0.85 -19.55 36.09
N ALA A 111 0.27 -18.43 35.67
CA ALA A 111 0.42 -17.14 36.31
C ALA A 111 -0.08 -17.13 37.77
N ARG A 112 -1.13 -17.91 38.10
CA ARG A 112 -1.63 -18.05 39.49
C ARG A 112 -0.61 -18.62 40.46
N ARG A 113 0.37 -19.37 39.93
CA ARG A 113 1.38 -20.11 40.76
C ARG A 113 2.71 -19.39 40.81
N CYS A 114 2.90 -18.38 40.00
CA CYS A 114 4.16 -17.67 39.86
C CYS A 114 4.20 -16.34 40.62
N GLN A 115 5.38 -15.89 40.99
CA GLN A 115 5.65 -14.58 41.56
C GLN A 115 6.15 -13.58 40.49
N TRP A 116 6.89 -14.09 39.52
CA TRP A 116 7.44 -13.26 38.45
C TRP A 116 6.87 -13.70 37.09
N LEU A 117 6.70 -12.70 36.20
CA LEU A 117 6.44 -12.88 34.78
C LEU A 117 7.62 -12.28 34.03
N VAL A 118 8.35 -13.09 33.27
CA VAL A 118 9.46 -12.65 32.42
C VAL A 118 9.05 -12.83 30.96
N LEU A 119 9.16 -11.76 30.18
CA LEU A 119 8.72 -11.67 28.80
C LEU A 119 9.91 -11.81 27.85
N TRP A 120 9.89 -12.83 26.99
CA TRP A 120 10.92 -13.20 26.01
C TRP A 120 10.38 -13.04 24.58
N LEU A 121 9.95 -11.83 24.23
CA LEU A 121 9.45 -11.51 22.91
C LEU A 121 10.53 -10.78 22.11
N ASP A 122 10.36 -10.70 20.81
CA ASP A 122 11.26 -9.94 19.96
C ASP A 122 11.31 -8.47 20.43
N CYS A 123 12.47 -7.81 20.36
CA CYS A 123 12.65 -6.50 21.01
C CYS A 123 12.23 -5.33 20.10
N ASP A 124 11.25 -5.54 19.25
CA ASP A 124 10.59 -4.52 18.44
C ASP A 124 9.29 -4.01 19.07
N ARG A 125 8.59 -3.09 18.40
CA ARG A 125 7.33 -2.52 18.88
C ARG A 125 6.22 -3.56 18.93
N GLU A 126 6.19 -4.49 17.96
CA GLU A 126 5.19 -5.56 17.91
C GLU A 126 5.37 -6.52 19.10
N GLY A 127 6.62 -6.93 19.39
CA GLY A 127 6.91 -7.77 20.55
C GLY A 127 6.54 -7.08 21.88
N GLU A 128 6.73 -5.76 22.00
CA GLU A 128 6.26 -5.03 23.19
C GLU A 128 4.73 -4.99 23.26
N ASN A 129 4.01 -4.87 22.14
CA ASN A 129 2.55 -4.93 22.15
C ASN A 129 2.05 -6.32 22.59
N ILE A 130 2.64 -7.40 22.03
CA ILE A 130 2.34 -8.78 22.46
C ILE A 130 2.68 -8.97 23.95
N ALA A 131 3.77 -8.36 24.45
CA ALA A 131 4.14 -8.39 25.86
C ALA A 131 3.01 -7.86 26.75
N PHE A 132 2.42 -6.72 26.40
CA PHE A 132 1.30 -6.13 27.16
C PHE A 132 0.01 -6.95 27.05
N GLU A 133 -0.24 -7.64 25.92
CA GLU A 133 -1.37 -8.59 25.81
C GLU A 133 -1.21 -9.76 26.79
N VAL A 134 0.03 -10.30 26.92
CA VAL A 134 0.36 -11.35 27.90
C VAL A 134 0.22 -10.83 29.32
N VAL A 135 0.72 -9.62 29.59
CA VAL A 135 0.61 -8.96 30.90
C VAL A 135 -0.85 -8.81 31.30
N GLU A 136 -1.72 -8.34 30.39
CA GLU A 136 -3.14 -8.16 30.65
C GLU A 136 -3.81 -9.48 31.07
N VAL A 137 -3.54 -10.58 30.35
CA VAL A 137 -4.09 -11.90 30.66
C VAL A 137 -3.57 -12.44 32.00
N CYS A 138 -2.27 -12.30 32.27
CA CYS A 138 -1.65 -12.84 33.48
C CYS A 138 -2.02 -12.03 34.74
N THR A 139 -2.08 -10.69 34.63
CA THR A 139 -2.41 -9.82 35.76
C THR A 139 -3.90 -9.86 36.11
N ALA A 140 -4.78 -10.17 35.15
CA ALA A 140 -6.20 -10.39 35.43
C ALA A 140 -6.44 -11.52 36.45
N VAL A 141 -5.56 -12.52 36.51
CA VAL A 141 -5.66 -13.66 37.44
C VAL A 141 -4.68 -13.58 38.62
N ASN A 142 -3.60 -12.81 38.50
CA ASN A 142 -2.62 -12.56 39.55
C ASN A 142 -2.06 -11.14 39.46
N PRO A 143 -2.68 -10.15 40.14
CA PRO A 143 -2.25 -8.75 40.10
C PRO A 143 -0.92 -8.46 40.83
N HIS A 144 -0.37 -9.45 41.57
CA HIS A 144 0.87 -9.30 42.33
C HIS A 144 2.12 -9.78 41.60
N LEU A 145 2.01 -10.10 40.33
CA LEU A 145 3.15 -10.52 39.51
C LEU A 145 4.17 -9.38 39.36
N THR A 146 5.42 -9.69 39.61
CA THR A 146 6.55 -8.83 39.24
C THR A 146 6.84 -9.03 37.74
N ILE A 147 6.56 -8.02 36.94
CA ILE A 147 6.70 -8.11 35.48
C ILE A 147 8.10 -7.66 35.09
N ARG A 148 8.79 -8.42 34.27
CA ARG A 148 10.12 -8.13 33.76
C ARG A 148 10.23 -8.50 32.27
N ARG A 149 11.13 -7.87 31.57
CA ARG A 149 11.38 -8.02 30.15
C ARG A 149 12.83 -8.42 29.91
N ALA A 150 13.07 -9.47 29.16
CA ALA A 150 14.38 -9.87 28.71
C ALA A 150 14.67 -9.27 27.33
N HIS A 151 15.78 -8.55 27.18
CA HIS A 151 16.25 -7.99 25.92
C HIS A 151 17.36 -8.86 25.34
N PHE A 152 17.17 -9.34 24.12
CA PHE A 152 18.10 -10.16 23.37
C PHE A 152 17.96 -9.89 21.88
N SER A 153 19.06 -10.04 21.15
CA SER A 153 19.08 -9.87 19.69
C SER A 153 19.46 -11.15 18.94
N ALA A 154 19.93 -12.17 19.67
CA ALA A 154 20.24 -13.48 19.09
C ALA A 154 19.94 -14.62 20.08
N LEU A 155 19.55 -15.78 19.52
CA LEU A 155 19.25 -17.00 20.32
C LEU A 155 20.53 -17.83 20.55
N ILE A 156 21.49 -17.21 21.20
CA ILE A 156 22.79 -17.83 21.57
C ILE A 156 23.04 -17.79 23.08
N ASP A 157 23.87 -18.74 23.58
CA ASP A 157 24.09 -18.92 25.00
C ASP A 157 24.48 -17.63 25.72
N ARG A 158 25.40 -16.85 25.18
CA ARG A 158 25.89 -15.62 25.78
C ARG A 158 24.76 -14.62 26.01
N GLU A 159 24.02 -14.31 24.96
CA GLU A 159 22.98 -13.28 25.04
C GLU A 159 21.80 -13.68 25.91
N ILE A 160 21.34 -14.93 25.81
CA ILE A 160 20.23 -15.41 26.62
C ILE A 160 20.59 -15.45 28.12
N HIS A 161 21.82 -15.87 28.46
CA HIS A 161 22.29 -15.81 29.84
C HIS A 161 22.46 -14.37 30.34
N GLU A 162 22.94 -13.46 29.52
CA GLU A 162 23.04 -12.03 29.84
C GLU A 162 21.68 -11.39 30.04
N ALA A 163 20.74 -11.62 29.09
CA ALA A 163 19.38 -11.07 29.13
C ALA A 163 18.63 -11.44 30.42
N VAL A 164 18.74 -12.71 30.90
CA VAL A 164 18.06 -13.15 32.12
C VAL A 164 18.66 -12.54 33.38
N GLN A 165 19.92 -12.12 33.37
CA GLN A 165 20.55 -11.44 34.52
C GLN A 165 20.26 -9.90 34.50
N HIS A 166 19.93 -9.31 33.35
CA HIS A 166 19.71 -7.88 33.17
C HIS A 166 18.26 -7.55 32.73
N LEU A 167 17.30 -8.11 33.46
CA LEU A 167 15.87 -7.90 33.18
C LEU A 167 15.45 -6.44 33.39
N VAL A 168 14.72 -5.87 32.44
CA VAL A 168 14.20 -4.50 32.45
C VAL A 168 12.67 -4.47 32.63
N GLU A 169 12.07 -3.29 32.64
CA GLU A 169 10.62 -3.11 32.57
C GLU A 169 10.15 -3.04 31.11
N PRO A 170 8.97 -3.60 30.76
CA PRO A 170 8.43 -3.47 29.42
C PRO A 170 8.07 -2.02 29.09
N ASN A 171 8.21 -1.65 27.83
CA ASN A 171 7.99 -0.28 27.35
C ASN A 171 6.56 -0.09 26.84
N LYS A 172 5.73 0.59 27.64
CA LYS A 172 4.34 0.85 27.29
C LYS A 172 4.15 1.74 26.06
N TRP A 173 5.06 2.68 25.80
CA TRP A 173 4.93 3.58 24.66
C TRP A 173 5.09 2.85 23.31
N PHE A 174 5.93 1.82 23.27
CA PHE A 174 6.05 0.95 22.10
C PHE A 174 4.73 0.21 21.84
N ALA A 175 4.15 -0.36 22.89
CA ALA A 175 2.85 -1.03 22.78
C ALA A 175 1.72 -0.07 22.38
N ASP A 176 1.68 1.14 22.96
CA ASP A 176 0.69 2.17 22.64
C ASP A 176 0.80 2.64 21.17
N ALA A 177 2.01 2.69 20.60
CA ALA A 177 2.22 3.04 19.20
C ALA A 177 1.64 1.98 18.25
N VAL A 178 1.83 0.69 18.56
CA VAL A 178 1.24 -0.43 17.78
C VAL A 178 -0.28 -0.44 17.91
N ASP A 179 -0.79 -0.25 19.11
CA ASP A 179 -2.23 -0.13 19.37
C ASP A 179 -2.87 1.02 18.56
N ALA A 180 -2.19 2.18 18.49
CA ALA A 180 -2.66 3.30 17.69
C ALA A 180 -2.71 2.92 16.20
N ARG A 181 -1.66 2.26 15.69
CA ARG A 181 -1.59 1.79 14.31
C ARG A 181 -2.71 0.81 13.98
N GLN A 182 -2.90 -0.21 14.82
CA GLN A 182 -3.94 -1.24 14.62
C GLN A 182 -5.34 -0.60 14.59
N GLU A 183 -5.62 0.35 15.47
CA GLU A 183 -6.91 1.02 15.52
C GLU A 183 -7.15 1.96 14.32
N ILE A 184 -6.14 2.73 13.92
CA ILE A 184 -6.18 3.57 12.71
C ILE A 184 -6.43 2.69 11.47
N ASP A 185 -5.64 1.64 11.30
CA ASP A 185 -5.73 0.75 10.14
C ASP A 185 -7.07 0.01 10.09
N LEU A 186 -7.60 -0.45 11.24
CA LEU A 186 -8.90 -1.09 11.34
C LEU A 186 -10.04 -0.14 10.92
N ARG A 187 -10.08 1.07 11.48
CA ARG A 187 -11.19 2.01 11.25
C ARG A 187 -11.19 2.53 9.81
N ILE A 188 -10.07 2.96 9.33
CA ILE A 188 -9.90 3.47 7.96
C ILE A 188 -10.11 2.34 6.94
N GLY A 189 -9.43 1.20 7.16
CA GLY A 189 -9.53 0.05 6.29
C GLY A 189 -10.96 -0.47 6.17
N ALA A 190 -11.67 -0.65 7.27
CA ALA A 190 -13.05 -1.12 7.26
C ALA A 190 -14.01 -0.12 6.58
N SER A 191 -13.87 1.18 6.85
CA SER A 191 -14.74 2.22 6.27
C SER A 191 -14.64 2.28 4.75
N PHE A 192 -13.43 2.43 4.22
CA PHE A 192 -13.19 2.49 2.78
C PHE A 192 -13.46 1.15 2.09
N THR A 193 -13.07 0.02 2.68
CA THR A 193 -13.35 -1.31 2.13
C THR A 193 -14.84 -1.56 1.97
N ARG A 194 -15.64 -1.26 3.00
CA ARG A 194 -17.10 -1.40 2.91
C ARG A 194 -17.69 -0.47 1.87
N PHE A 195 -17.26 0.79 1.87
CA PHE A 195 -17.73 1.81 0.91
C PHE A 195 -17.48 1.36 -0.53
N GLN A 196 -16.24 1.09 -0.91
CA GLN A 196 -15.93 0.76 -2.30
C GLN A 196 -16.44 -0.62 -2.73
N THR A 197 -16.42 -1.62 -1.84
CA THR A 197 -16.97 -2.94 -2.17
C THR A 197 -18.47 -2.88 -2.40
N MET A 198 -19.23 -2.22 -1.51
CA MET A 198 -20.67 -2.08 -1.66
C MET A 198 -21.07 -1.22 -2.87
N LEU A 199 -20.20 -0.28 -3.26
CA LEU A 199 -20.43 0.58 -4.40
C LEU A 199 -20.18 -0.14 -5.73
N LEU A 200 -19.12 -0.93 -5.85
CA LEU A 200 -18.56 -1.36 -7.13
C LEU A 200 -18.78 -2.83 -7.45
N ARG A 201 -18.74 -3.73 -6.46
CA ARG A 201 -18.74 -5.17 -6.68
C ARG A 201 -19.92 -5.68 -7.52
N ASP A 202 -21.13 -5.21 -7.20
CA ASP A 202 -22.36 -5.65 -7.88
C ASP A 202 -22.65 -4.84 -9.16
N ALA A 203 -21.91 -3.73 -9.39
CA ALA A 203 -22.14 -2.80 -10.47
C ALA A 203 -21.31 -3.11 -11.73
N PHE A 204 -20.20 -3.82 -11.58
CA PHE A 204 -19.28 -4.14 -12.67
C PHE A 204 -18.98 -5.64 -12.71
N ILE A 205 -18.69 -6.16 -13.91
CA ILE A 205 -18.15 -7.49 -14.13
C ILE A 205 -16.64 -7.39 -13.95
N ILE A 206 -16.15 -7.80 -12.79
CA ILE A 206 -14.72 -7.76 -12.46
C ILE A 206 -14.20 -9.18 -12.64
N ASP A 207 -13.41 -9.41 -13.69
CA ASP A 207 -12.73 -10.67 -13.93
C ASP A 207 -11.70 -10.91 -12.82
N SER A 208 -12.13 -11.64 -11.80
CA SER A 208 -11.23 -12.10 -10.74
C SER A 208 -11.22 -13.62 -10.74
N ALA A 209 -10.09 -14.21 -10.35
CA ALA A 209 -9.96 -15.67 -10.19
C ALA A 209 -10.85 -16.24 -9.06
N THR A 210 -11.57 -15.38 -8.35
CA THR A 210 -12.47 -15.75 -7.25
C THR A 210 -13.93 -15.64 -7.70
N ASP A 211 -14.79 -16.51 -7.16
CA ASP A 211 -16.23 -16.42 -7.36
C ASP A 211 -16.73 -14.99 -7.06
N ASP A 212 -17.34 -14.32 -8.04
CA ASP A 212 -17.82 -12.93 -8.01
C ASP A 212 -18.57 -12.53 -6.73
N ARG A 213 -19.19 -13.51 -6.06
CA ARG A 213 -20.00 -13.27 -4.85
C ARG A 213 -19.19 -12.92 -3.62
N ASN A 214 -17.91 -13.30 -3.59
CA ASN A 214 -17.02 -13.13 -2.43
C ASN A 214 -15.95 -12.06 -2.64
N LEU A 215 -15.97 -11.35 -3.78
CA LEU A 215 -14.98 -10.30 -4.08
C LEU A 215 -15.08 -9.16 -3.06
N VAL A 216 -13.97 -8.90 -2.38
CA VAL A 216 -13.81 -7.77 -1.46
C VAL A 216 -12.80 -6.80 -2.04
N LEU A 217 -13.27 -5.62 -2.40
CA LEU A 217 -12.41 -4.51 -2.82
C LEU A 217 -11.87 -3.82 -1.56
N SER A 218 -10.70 -4.25 -1.11
CA SER A 218 -10.16 -3.78 0.16
C SER A 218 -9.33 -2.52 0.00
N TYR A 219 -9.42 -1.63 0.96
CA TYR A 219 -8.57 -0.45 1.13
C TYR A 219 -7.68 -0.64 2.36
N GLY A 220 -6.41 -0.26 2.24
CA GLY A 220 -5.50 -0.19 3.37
C GLY A 220 -4.69 1.10 3.30
N PRO A 221 -4.56 1.86 4.41
CA PRO A 221 -3.93 3.18 4.38
C PRO A 221 -2.42 3.15 4.07
N CYS A 222 -1.76 2.01 4.21
CA CYS A 222 -0.39 1.79 3.76
C CYS A 222 -0.33 1.10 2.39
N GLN A 223 -1.19 0.09 2.18
CA GLN A 223 -1.24 -0.68 0.96
C GLN A 223 -1.61 0.16 -0.28
N PHE A 224 -2.53 1.12 -0.12
CA PHE A 224 -3.02 1.92 -1.24
C PHE A 224 -1.94 2.88 -1.79
N PRO A 225 -1.15 3.59 -0.96
CA PRO A 225 0.01 4.33 -1.44
C PRO A 225 1.10 3.44 -2.05
N THR A 226 1.27 2.20 -1.56
CA THR A 226 2.19 1.24 -2.19
C THR A 226 1.75 0.88 -3.61
N LEU A 227 0.43 0.70 -3.85
CA LEU A 227 -0.14 0.56 -5.19
C LEU A 227 0.09 1.83 -6.03
N GLY A 228 -0.04 2.98 -5.39
CA GLY A 228 0.15 4.28 -6.04
C GLY A 228 1.52 4.43 -6.72
N PHE A 229 2.61 3.97 -6.11
CA PHE A 229 3.93 3.97 -6.75
C PHE A 229 3.99 3.12 -8.02
N ILE A 230 3.32 1.96 -8.01
CA ILE A 230 3.28 1.05 -9.17
C ILE A 230 2.51 1.72 -10.31
N VAL A 231 1.33 2.28 -10.00
CA VAL A 231 0.47 2.95 -10.99
C VAL A 231 1.15 4.20 -11.54
N GLU A 232 1.76 5.02 -10.70
CA GLU A 232 2.47 6.23 -11.13
C GLU A 232 3.61 5.91 -12.12
N ARG A 233 4.44 4.90 -11.80
CA ARG A 233 5.50 4.45 -12.70
C ARG A 233 4.92 3.88 -14.01
N TYR A 234 3.81 3.17 -13.94
CA TYR A 234 3.12 2.66 -15.11
C TYR A 234 2.61 3.79 -15.98
N TRP A 235 1.98 4.82 -15.41
CA TRP A 235 1.52 6.01 -16.15
C TRP A 235 2.68 6.80 -16.75
N GLU A 236 3.80 6.96 -16.05
CA GLU A 236 5.03 7.55 -16.61
C GLU A 236 5.49 6.80 -17.86
N ASN A 237 5.40 5.47 -17.84
CA ASN A 237 5.78 4.65 -19.00
C ASN A 237 4.78 4.82 -20.16
N GLN A 238 3.49 4.89 -19.89
CA GLN A 238 2.47 5.06 -20.92
C GLN A 238 2.50 6.46 -21.56
N ALA A 239 2.87 7.46 -20.79
CA ALA A 239 2.95 8.86 -21.25
C ALA A 239 4.25 9.17 -22.01
N HIS A 240 5.20 8.21 -22.04
CA HIS A 240 6.47 8.43 -22.69
C HIS A 240 6.34 8.30 -24.21
N GLU A 241 6.70 9.33 -24.92
CA GLU A 241 6.84 9.35 -26.37
C GLU A 241 8.32 9.06 -26.73
N PRO A 242 8.63 7.97 -27.45
CA PRO A 242 10.00 7.68 -27.85
C PRO A 242 10.52 8.72 -28.83
N GLU A 243 11.67 9.32 -28.55
CA GLU A 243 12.37 10.25 -29.43
C GLU A 243 13.67 9.64 -29.93
N GLU A 244 13.94 9.73 -31.21
CA GLU A 244 15.22 9.32 -31.79
C GLU A 244 16.31 10.33 -31.42
N PHE A 245 17.50 9.81 -31.18
CA PHE A 245 18.67 10.65 -30.91
C PHE A 245 19.91 10.08 -31.59
N TRP A 246 20.90 10.95 -31.76
CA TRP A 246 22.19 10.60 -32.34
C TRP A 246 23.31 11.02 -31.40
N THR A 247 24.36 10.21 -31.36
CA THR A 247 25.57 10.51 -30.57
C THR A 247 26.82 10.17 -31.38
N ILE A 248 27.87 10.96 -31.17
CA ILE A 248 29.16 10.72 -31.82
C ILE A 248 30.07 10.03 -30.80
N ASN A 249 30.54 8.84 -31.15
CA ASN A 249 31.45 8.06 -30.32
C ASN A 249 32.83 7.97 -30.99
N CYS A 250 33.88 8.17 -30.20
CA CYS A 250 35.25 8.09 -30.61
C CYS A 250 35.96 7.05 -29.73
N SER A 251 36.75 6.16 -30.36
CA SER A 251 37.65 5.26 -29.63
C SER A 251 39.08 5.38 -30.16
N HIS A 252 40.02 5.19 -29.26
CA HIS A 252 41.45 5.13 -29.60
C HIS A 252 42.06 3.92 -28.91
N LYS A 253 42.68 3.06 -29.75
CA LYS A 253 43.42 1.87 -29.31
C LYS A 253 44.89 2.15 -29.42
N SER A 254 45.63 1.98 -28.35
CA SER A 254 47.10 2.01 -28.31
C SER A 254 47.61 0.67 -27.74
N ASP A 255 48.90 0.52 -27.66
CA ASP A 255 49.54 -0.68 -27.05
C ASP A 255 49.25 -0.77 -25.54
N GLU A 256 48.95 0.36 -24.90
CA GLU A 256 48.61 0.45 -23.46
C GLU A 256 47.14 0.10 -23.14
N GLY A 257 46.22 0.11 -24.13
CA GLY A 257 44.81 -0.18 -23.91
C GLY A 257 43.88 0.53 -24.89
N ILE A 258 42.60 0.56 -24.55
CA ILE A 258 41.56 1.17 -25.37
C ILE A 258 40.86 2.27 -24.54
N ALA A 259 40.88 3.51 -25.07
CA ALA A 259 40.09 4.60 -24.52
C ALA A 259 38.85 4.86 -25.38
N THR A 260 37.70 5.01 -24.76
CA THR A 260 36.47 5.46 -25.39
C THR A 260 36.15 6.87 -24.93
N PHE A 261 35.98 7.78 -25.87
CA PHE A 261 35.64 9.18 -25.62
C PHE A 261 34.14 9.36 -25.92
N ASN A 262 33.39 9.74 -24.90
CA ASN A 262 31.97 10.05 -25.04
C ASN A 262 31.81 11.52 -25.44
N TRP A 263 30.87 11.78 -26.34
CA TRP A 263 30.56 13.14 -26.72
C TRP A 263 30.04 13.98 -25.55
N MET A 264 30.65 15.17 -25.37
CA MET A 264 30.34 16.02 -24.21
C MET A 264 28.90 16.56 -24.22
N ARG A 265 28.29 16.71 -25.41
CA ARG A 265 26.86 17.08 -25.55
C ARG A 265 25.91 15.92 -25.26
N GLY A 266 26.44 14.70 -25.21
CA GLY A 266 25.63 13.50 -24.96
C GLY A 266 24.86 13.06 -26.21
N HIS A 267 23.68 13.67 -26.40
CA HIS A 267 22.74 13.32 -27.47
C HIS A 267 22.29 14.56 -28.23
N LEU A 268 21.99 14.39 -29.50
CA LEU A 268 21.27 15.33 -30.34
C LEU A 268 19.98 14.65 -30.85
N PHE A 269 18.89 15.38 -30.81
CA PHE A 269 17.60 14.96 -31.31
C PHE A 269 17.33 15.47 -32.74
N ASP A 270 18.29 16.11 -33.34
CA ASP A 270 18.27 16.55 -34.75
C ASP A 270 19.34 15.80 -35.54
N TYR A 271 18.90 14.98 -36.51
CA TYR A 271 19.77 14.17 -37.35
C TYR A 271 20.71 15.03 -38.20
N THR A 272 20.19 16.11 -38.80
CA THR A 272 20.96 16.95 -39.70
C THR A 272 22.12 17.62 -38.97
N CYS A 273 21.86 18.14 -37.77
CA CYS A 273 22.90 18.71 -36.93
C CYS A 273 23.95 17.68 -36.53
N ALA A 274 23.49 16.44 -36.19
CA ALA A 274 24.38 15.35 -35.79
C ALA A 274 25.31 14.92 -36.95
N VAL A 275 24.77 14.78 -38.15
CA VAL A 275 25.51 14.40 -39.36
C VAL A 275 26.54 15.49 -39.74
N ILE A 276 26.15 16.76 -39.76
CA ILE A 276 27.06 17.84 -40.09
C ILE A 276 28.25 17.86 -39.15
N ILE A 277 28.01 17.74 -37.84
CA ILE A 277 29.13 17.71 -36.85
C ILE A 277 29.95 16.45 -37.03
N TYR A 278 29.34 15.30 -37.34
CA TYR A 278 30.08 14.08 -37.61
C TYR A 278 30.94 14.19 -38.87
N GLU A 279 30.44 14.74 -39.98
CA GLU A 279 31.15 14.97 -41.19
C GLU A 279 32.35 15.94 -40.96
N MET A 280 32.18 16.99 -40.18
CA MET A 280 33.32 17.87 -39.79
C MET A 280 34.41 17.07 -39.06
N CYS A 281 34.01 16.17 -38.13
CA CYS A 281 34.95 15.30 -37.44
C CYS A 281 35.64 14.27 -38.36
N VAL A 282 34.97 13.84 -39.41
CA VAL A 282 35.56 12.90 -40.43
C VAL A 282 36.49 13.64 -41.35
N GLN A 283 36.19 14.88 -41.72
CA GLN A 283 37.09 15.72 -42.56
C GLN A 283 38.41 16.07 -41.86
N GLU A 284 38.30 16.35 -40.53
CA GLU A 284 39.50 16.57 -39.71
C GLU A 284 39.55 15.55 -38.57
N PRO A 285 40.00 14.31 -38.85
CA PRO A 285 39.85 13.23 -37.88
C PRO A 285 40.87 13.25 -36.73
N ILE A 286 41.87 14.14 -36.78
CA ILE A 286 42.93 14.22 -35.76
C ILE A 286 42.31 14.83 -34.45
N ALA A 287 42.25 13.99 -33.43
CA ALA A 287 41.77 14.42 -32.12
C ALA A 287 42.89 15.00 -31.28
N THR A 288 42.65 16.11 -30.63
CA THR A 288 43.62 16.77 -29.74
C THR A 288 43.13 16.71 -28.30
N VAL A 289 43.96 16.24 -27.39
CA VAL A 289 43.66 16.18 -25.95
C VAL A 289 43.78 17.59 -25.37
N THR A 290 42.68 18.24 -25.07
CA THR A 290 42.66 19.61 -24.53
C THR A 290 42.97 19.65 -23.05
N LYS A 291 42.55 18.65 -22.29
CA LYS A 291 42.69 18.59 -20.83
C LYS A 291 42.66 17.16 -20.31
N VAL A 292 43.60 16.86 -19.41
CA VAL A 292 43.63 15.59 -18.66
C VAL A 292 43.35 15.91 -17.18
N ARG A 293 42.44 15.18 -16.59
CA ARG A 293 42.18 15.19 -15.14
C ARG A 293 42.28 13.77 -14.64
N GLN A 294 43.09 13.55 -13.64
CA GLN A 294 43.18 12.33 -12.91
C GLN A 294 42.51 12.53 -11.55
N GLN A 295 41.62 11.65 -11.20
CA GLN A 295 40.90 11.70 -9.93
C GLN A 295 40.84 10.34 -9.30
N GLU A 296 41.30 10.22 -8.08
CA GLU A 296 41.09 9.00 -7.29
C GLU A 296 39.64 8.88 -6.93
N LYS A 297 39.05 7.71 -7.16
CA LYS A 297 37.71 7.38 -6.78
C LYS A 297 37.73 6.21 -5.80
N LEU A 298 37.32 6.48 -4.58
CA LEU A 298 37.19 5.46 -3.54
C LEU A 298 35.82 4.81 -3.63
N LYS A 299 35.80 3.49 -3.57
CA LYS A 299 34.58 2.71 -3.38
C LYS A 299 34.56 2.20 -1.94
N TYR A 300 33.60 2.68 -1.20
CA TYR A 300 33.42 2.29 0.21
C TYR A 300 32.65 0.98 0.31
N PRO A 301 32.92 0.12 1.33
CA PRO A 301 32.07 -1.02 1.63
C PRO A 301 30.65 -0.56 1.96
N PRO A 302 29.63 -1.43 1.75
CA PRO A 302 28.28 -1.09 2.15
C PRO A 302 28.17 -0.87 3.66
N TYR A 303 27.18 -0.12 4.08
CA TYR A 303 26.83 -0.02 5.50
C TYR A 303 26.42 -1.38 6.05
N PRO A 304 26.49 -1.57 7.39
CA PRO A 304 25.93 -2.74 8.04
C PRO A 304 24.48 -3.00 7.63
N LEU A 305 24.12 -4.27 7.55
CA LEU A 305 22.88 -4.73 6.94
C LEU A 305 21.68 -4.49 7.86
N ASN A 306 20.69 -3.74 7.38
CA ASN A 306 19.36 -3.64 7.97
C ASN A 306 18.33 -4.45 7.15
N THR A 307 17.07 -4.51 7.62
CA THR A 307 16.00 -5.29 6.99
C THR A 307 15.75 -4.90 5.54
N ILE A 308 15.63 -3.61 5.28
CA ILE A 308 15.30 -3.08 3.94
C ILE A 308 16.43 -3.37 2.95
N GLU A 309 17.68 -3.20 3.37
CA GLU A 309 18.83 -3.54 2.51
C GLU A 309 18.96 -5.06 2.30
N LEU A 310 18.63 -5.88 3.29
CA LEU A 310 18.54 -7.33 3.12
C LEU A 310 17.52 -7.70 2.03
N GLU A 311 16.31 -7.19 2.11
CA GLU A 311 15.25 -7.44 1.13
C GLU A 311 15.61 -6.94 -0.27
N LYS A 312 16.15 -5.71 -0.38
CA LYS A 312 16.61 -5.13 -1.66
C LYS A 312 17.71 -5.96 -2.30
N ARG A 313 18.70 -6.43 -1.52
CA ARG A 313 19.81 -7.24 -2.03
C ARG A 313 19.36 -8.63 -2.42
N ALA A 314 18.54 -9.28 -1.62
CA ALA A 314 17.95 -10.57 -1.94
C ALA A 314 17.12 -10.52 -3.22
N SER A 315 16.31 -9.48 -3.41
CA SER A 315 15.56 -9.27 -4.65
C SER A 315 16.47 -9.07 -5.87
N ARG A 316 17.53 -8.24 -5.74
CA ARG A 316 18.45 -7.95 -6.87
C ARG A 316 19.31 -9.14 -7.26
N TYR A 317 19.86 -9.86 -6.29
CA TYR A 317 20.90 -10.88 -6.56
C TYR A 317 20.34 -12.30 -6.62
N PHE A 318 19.28 -12.60 -5.84
CA PHE A 318 18.69 -13.93 -5.78
C PHE A 318 17.31 -14.03 -6.43
N ARG A 319 16.74 -12.91 -6.89
CA ARG A 319 15.37 -12.85 -7.42
C ARG A 319 14.32 -13.33 -6.40
N MET A 320 14.61 -13.20 -5.13
CA MET A 320 13.71 -13.56 -4.04
C MET A 320 12.70 -12.43 -3.81
N SER A 321 11.46 -12.79 -3.48
CA SER A 321 10.51 -11.82 -2.98
C SER A 321 10.88 -11.40 -1.55
N SER A 322 10.50 -10.18 -1.14
CA SER A 322 10.70 -9.68 0.22
C SER A 322 10.06 -10.59 1.27
N GLU A 323 8.85 -11.10 1.02
CA GLU A 323 8.18 -12.09 1.88
C GLU A 323 9.04 -13.36 2.07
N HIS A 324 9.53 -13.92 0.96
CA HIS A 324 10.37 -15.13 1.04
C HIS A 324 11.70 -14.86 1.73
N THR A 325 12.30 -13.70 1.46
CA THR A 325 13.53 -13.24 2.12
C THR A 325 13.35 -13.16 3.62
N MET A 326 12.30 -12.50 4.08
CA MET A 326 12.02 -12.36 5.51
C MET A 326 11.70 -13.70 6.18
N LYS A 327 10.98 -14.59 5.50
CA LYS A 327 10.75 -15.95 6.01
C LYS A 327 12.05 -16.72 6.21
N VAL A 328 12.96 -16.69 5.24
CA VAL A 328 14.28 -17.35 5.36
C VAL A 328 15.11 -16.71 6.47
N ALA A 329 15.10 -15.39 6.58
CA ALA A 329 15.81 -14.68 7.65
C ALA A 329 15.26 -15.02 9.04
N GLU A 330 13.95 -15.11 9.19
CA GLU A 330 13.30 -15.56 10.43
C GLU A 330 13.70 -17.01 10.79
N ASP A 331 13.73 -17.92 9.82
CA ASP A 331 14.14 -19.30 10.02
C ASP A 331 15.62 -19.38 10.48
N LEU A 332 16.50 -18.57 9.88
CA LEU A 332 17.92 -18.47 10.29
C LEU A 332 18.08 -17.88 11.69
N TYR A 333 17.31 -16.86 12.04
CA TYR A 333 17.29 -16.28 13.38
C TYR A 333 16.84 -17.30 14.44
N GLN A 334 15.71 -17.98 14.18
CA GLN A 334 15.20 -19.01 15.10
C GLN A 334 16.17 -20.18 15.29
N ALA A 335 16.96 -20.51 14.26
CA ALA A 335 18.05 -21.48 14.33
C ALA A 335 19.31 -20.91 14.98
N GLY A 336 19.36 -19.61 15.29
CA GLY A 336 20.46 -18.90 15.93
C GLY A 336 21.70 -18.72 15.02
N PHE A 337 21.52 -18.61 13.69
CA PHE A 337 22.61 -18.36 12.75
C PHE A 337 22.83 -16.88 12.47
N ILE A 338 21.81 -16.06 12.59
CA ILE A 338 21.87 -14.60 12.44
C ILE A 338 21.22 -13.90 13.64
N SER A 339 21.55 -12.63 13.83
CA SER A 339 20.85 -11.74 14.75
C SER A 339 19.43 -11.46 14.26
N TYR A 340 18.59 -10.83 15.07
CA TYR A 340 17.21 -10.50 14.74
C TYR A 340 17.13 -9.76 13.40
N PRO A 341 16.32 -10.26 12.45
CA PRO A 341 16.35 -9.75 11.07
C PRO A 341 15.48 -8.52 10.82
N ARG A 342 14.69 -8.06 11.80
CA ARG A 342 13.86 -6.86 11.69
C ARG A 342 14.46 -5.73 12.47
N THR A 343 15.26 -4.91 11.81
CA THR A 343 15.99 -3.78 12.40
C THR A 343 16.20 -2.67 11.38
N GLU A 344 15.96 -1.44 11.80
CA GLU A 344 16.32 -0.24 11.03
C GLU A 344 17.80 0.11 11.18
N THR A 345 18.52 -0.54 12.12
CA THR A 345 19.88 -0.20 12.50
C THR A 345 20.89 -0.57 11.40
N ASP A 346 21.69 0.40 10.96
CA ASP A 346 22.76 0.27 9.96
C ASP A 346 24.13 0.71 10.51
N SER A 347 24.26 0.74 11.83
CA SER A 347 25.49 1.10 12.53
C SER A 347 25.69 0.23 13.76
N PHE A 348 26.90 -0.31 13.95
CA PHE A 348 27.25 -1.04 15.18
C PHE A 348 27.54 -0.08 16.33
N SER A 349 27.03 -0.40 17.50
CA SER A 349 27.36 0.34 18.71
C SER A 349 28.82 0.13 19.11
N GLN A 350 29.41 1.06 19.84
CA GLN A 350 30.78 0.91 20.37
C GLN A 350 30.94 -0.26 21.37
N ARG A 351 29.82 -0.77 21.89
CA ARG A 351 29.80 -1.91 22.81
C ARG A 351 29.78 -3.26 22.10
N THR A 352 29.52 -3.27 20.79
CA THR A 352 29.45 -4.51 20.01
C THR A 352 30.86 -5.06 19.79
N ASP A 353 31.09 -6.29 20.25
CA ASP A 353 32.36 -6.99 20.03
C ASP A 353 32.45 -7.57 18.62
N LEU A 354 32.89 -6.71 17.68
CA LEU A 354 33.05 -7.10 16.27
C LEU A 354 34.13 -8.15 16.07
N HIS A 355 35.17 -8.19 16.95
CA HIS A 355 36.22 -9.20 16.87
C HIS A 355 35.66 -10.58 17.16
N ALA A 356 34.79 -10.71 18.17
CA ALA A 356 34.13 -11.98 18.49
C ALA A 356 33.25 -12.48 17.33
N ILE A 357 32.50 -11.56 16.66
CA ILE A 357 31.68 -11.91 15.49
C ILE A 357 32.54 -12.47 14.36
N VAL A 358 33.67 -11.83 14.03
CA VAL A 358 34.58 -12.31 12.98
C VAL A 358 35.30 -13.59 13.41
N GLN A 359 35.63 -13.73 14.67
CA GLN A 359 36.30 -14.94 15.23
C GLN A 359 35.45 -16.21 15.01
N GLU A 360 34.15 -16.12 15.19
CA GLU A 360 33.23 -17.23 14.92
C GLU A 360 33.27 -17.68 13.43
N GLN A 361 33.65 -16.80 12.53
CA GLN A 361 33.70 -17.08 11.07
C GLN A 361 35.05 -17.67 10.59
N GLN A 362 36.07 -17.76 11.45
CA GLN A 362 37.41 -18.25 11.05
C GLN A 362 37.41 -19.67 10.47
N ARG A 363 36.41 -20.49 10.82
CA ARG A 363 36.31 -21.89 10.39
C ARG A 363 35.57 -22.03 9.07
N HIS A 364 35.07 -20.91 8.47
CA HIS A 364 34.28 -20.99 7.27
C HIS A 364 35.15 -21.40 6.05
N PRO A 365 34.74 -22.38 5.22
CA PRO A 365 35.57 -22.92 4.14
C PRO A 365 35.89 -21.90 3.03
N VAL A 366 35.04 -20.87 2.85
CA VAL A 366 35.21 -19.87 1.76
C VAL A 366 35.93 -18.61 2.27
N TRP A 367 35.48 -18.02 3.38
CA TRP A 367 36.03 -16.74 3.88
C TRP A 367 36.77 -16.85 5.21
N GLY A 368 36.96 -18.05 5.75
CA GLY A 368 37.64 -18.23 7.03
C GLY A 368 39.10 -17.77 7.03
N SER A 369 39.82 -17.95 5.92
CA SER A 369 41.18 -17.42 5.77
C SER A 369 41.20 -15.88 5.77
N TYR A 370 40.22 -15.24 5.15
CA TYR A 370 40.08 -13.77 5.18
C TYR A 370 39.71 -13.29 6.60
N ALA A 371 38.83 -13.97 7.29
CA ALA A 371 38.51 -13.67 8.67
C ALA A 371 39.72 -13.76 9.59
N GLN A 372 40.61 -14.77 9.38
CA GLN A 372 41.88 -14.87 10.10
C GLN A 372 42.80 -13.66 9.81
N GLN A 373 42.92 -13.26 8.55
CA GLN A 373 43.73 -12.11 8.18
C GLN A 373 43.18 -10.78 8.76
N LEU A 374 41.86 -10.64 8.82
CA LEU A 374 41.21 -9.45 9.44
C LEU A 374 41.56 -9.36 10.94
N LEU A 375 41.65 -10.49 11.62
CA LEU A 375 41.95 -10.54 13.06
C LEU A 375 43.46 -10.49 13.35
N ASP A 376 44.32 -10.63 12.36
CA ASP A 376 45.78 -10.51 12.52
C ASP A 376 46.18 -9.04 12.60
N PRO A 377 46.67 -8.55 13.73
CA PRO A 377 47.11 -7.15 13.85
C PRO A 377 48.27 -6.82 12.90
N GLY A 378 49.09 -7.80 12.51
CA GLY A 378 50.22 -7.65 11.60
C GLY A 378 49.79 -7.41 10.16
N ALA A 379 48.63 -7.88 9.76
CA ALA A 379 48.08 -7.70 8.41
C ALA A 379 47.51 -6.28 8.17
N GLY A 380 47.15 -5.55 9.24
CA GLY A 380 46.66 -4.16 9.15
C GLY A 380 45.36 -3.97 8.33
N LEU A 381 44.60 -5.06 8.12
CA LEU A 381 43.39 -5.07 7.28
C LEU A 381 42.12 -4.68 8.03
N TRP A 382 42.16 -4.73 9.35
CA TRP A 382 40.99 -4.43 10.18
C TRP A 382 40.54 -2.97 10.00
N ARG A 383 39.24 -2.82 9.71
CA ARG A 383 38.56 -1.52 9.69
C ARG A 383 37.16 -1.68 10.23
N ASN A 384 36.76 -0.77 11.10
CA ASN A 384 35.39 -0.78 11.60
C ASN A 384 34.41 -0.48 10.45
N PRO A 385 33.23 -1.12 10.45
CA PRO A 385 32.15 -0.82 9.51
C PRO A 385 31.76 0.65 9.54
N GLY A 386 31.29 1.15 8.40
CA GLY A 386 30.76 2.50 8.30
C GLY A 386 29.50 2.68 9.15
N ASN A 387 29.16 3.93 9.44
CA ASN A 387 27.96 4.31 10.17
C ASN A 387 26.95 4.89 9.17
N GLY A 388 25.81 4.22 8.96
CA GLY A 388 24.72 4.66 8.10
C GLY A 388 23.88 5.76 8.73
N GLY A 389 23.85 5.84 10.05
CA GLY A 389 23.16 6.89 10.81
C GLY A 389 21.82 6.48 11.43
N HIS A 390 21.36 5.24 11.20
CA HIS A 390 20.13 4.73 11.79
C HIS A 390 20.45 3.78 12.95
N ASP A 391 19.72 3.94 14.05
CA ASP A 391 19.81 3.12 15.27
C ASP A 391 18.42 3.05 15.91
N ASP A 392 17.78 1.89 15.85
CA ASP A 392 16.50 1.61 16.50
C ASP A 392 16.61 1.46 18.03
N LYS A 393 17.84 1.44 18.55
CA LYS A 393 18.20 1.27 19.97
C LYS A 393 17.73 -0.06 20.57
N ALA A 394 17.24 -0.95 19.74
CA ALA A 394 16.74 -2.26 20.13
C ALA A 394 17.69 -3.39 19.69
N HIS A 395 18.13 -3.35 18.45
CA HIS A 395 18.94 -4.38 17.83
C HIS A 395 20.17 -3.83 17.12
N PRO A 396 21.27 -4.62 17.04
CA PRO A 396 22.37 -4.32 16.13
C PRO A 396 21.96 -4.60 14.68
N PRO A 397 22.74 -4.18 13.69
CA PRO A 397 22.61 -4.62 12.31
C PRO A 397 22.59 -6.15 12.19
N ILE A 398 21.93 -6.65 11.15
CA ILE A 398 21.85 -8.08 10.86
C ILE A 398 23.26 -8.62 10.62
N HIS A 399 23.67 -9.60 11.40
CA HIS A 399 24.99 -10.21 11.31
C HIS A 399 24.95 -11.69 11.68
N PRO A 400 25.93 -12.51 11.22
CA PRO A 400 26.02 -13.90 11.61
C PRO A 400 26.43 -14.03 13.08
N THR A 401 25.79 -14.94 13.80
CA THR A 401 26.01 -15.18 15.23
C THR A 401 26.80 -16.46 15.52
N LYS A 402 26.81 -17.38 14.57
CA LYS A 402 27.61 -18.62 14.65
C LYS A 402 28.00 -19.09 13.24
N PHE A 403 28.99 -19.98 13.21
CA PHE A 403 29.44 -20.59 11.98
C PHE A 403 28.37 -21.49 11.34
N PHE A 404 28.25 -21.37 10.01
CA PHE A 404 27.39 -22.20 9.16
C PHE A 404 28.23 -22.88 8.08
N SER A 405 28.37 -24.22 8.13
CA SER A 405 29.05 -25.00 7.09
C SER A 405 28.14 -25.27 5.89
N GLY A 406 27.80 -24.24 5.15
CA GLY A 406 27.07 -24.42 3.86
C GLY A 406 27.98 -25.09 2.82
N GLU A 407 27.57 -26.24 2.33
CA GLU A 407 28.21 -26.89 1.18
C GLU A 407 27.87 -26.08 -0.06
N ASN A 408 28.81 -25.25 -0.57
CA ASN A 408 28.92 -24.98 -2.00
C ASN A 408 30.21 -24.19 -2.27
N GLY A 409 31.12 -24.84 -2.96
CA GLY A 409 32.41 -24.32 -3.35
C GLY A 409 32.30 -23.10 -4.24
N LEU A 410 33.08 -22.09 -3.95
CA LEU A 410 33.33 -20.95 -4.79
C LEU A 410 34.84 -20.79 -4.95
N SER A 411 35.24 -20.63 -6.21
CA SER A 411 36.61 -20.46 -6.64
C SER A 411 37.27 -19.22 -6.02
N GLN A 412 38.50 -19.40 -5.61
CA GLN A 412 39.41 -18.35 -5.17
C GLN A 412 39.83 -17.52 -6.36
N ASP A 413 39.55 -16.22 -6.34
CA ASP A 413 40.28 -15.25 -7.16
C ASP A 413 40.63 -14.00 -6.32
N HIS A 414 41.83 -13.53 -6.54
CA HIS A 414 42.69 -12.72 -5.71
C HIS A 414 42.24 -11.29 -5.29
N HIS A 415 42.48 -11.01 -4.05
CA HIS A 415 42.78 -9.71 -3.34
C HIS A 415 42.20 -8.40 -3.86
N LYS A 416 40.98 -8.08 -3.46
CA LYS A 416 40.37 -6.76 -3.67
C LYS A 416 39.66 -6.20 -2.43
N ASN A 417 40.16 -6.50 -1.25
CA ASN A 417 39.57 -6.02 -0.02
C ASN A 417 38.20 -6.68 0.28
N TYR A 418 37.20 -5.89 0.73
CA TYR A 418 35.87 -6.43 0.99
C TYR A 418 35.22 -7.11 -0.23
N LEU A 419 35.61 -6.74 -1.43
CA LEU A 419 35.10 -7.36 -2.67
C LEU A 419 35.55 -8.81 -2.86
N ASP A 420 36.55 -9.27 -2.10
CA ASP A 420 36.97 -10.69 -2.11
C ASP A 420 35.93 -11.59 -1.44
N VAL A 421 35.20 -11.05 -0.46
CA VAL A 421 34.11 -11.73 0.23
C VAL A 421 32.76 -11.36 -0.36
N TYR A 422 32.55 -10.07 -0.69
CA TYR A 422 31.29 -9.55 -1.21
C TYR A 422 31.25 -9.62 -2.75
N ARG A 423 31.02 -10.82 -3.29
CA ARG A 423 31.02 -11.17 -4.72
C ARG A 423 29.95 -10.49 -5.58
N PHE A 424 28.98 -9.84 -4.97
CA PHE A 424 27.87 -9.19 -5.67
C PHE A 424 28.24 -7.83 -6.28
N GLU A 425 29.41 -7.32 -5.95
CA GLU A 425 29.95 -6.10 -6.53
C GLU A 425 31.32 -6.38 -7.15
N SER A 426 31.59 -5.73 -8.25
CA SER A 426 32.91 -5.80 -8.89
C SER A 426 33.47 -4.41 -9.12
N TRP A 427 34.79 -4.31 -9.09
CA TRP A 427 35.48 -3.11 -9.52
C TRP A 427 35.82 -3.30 -11.01
N GLY A 428 35.11 -2.57 -11.88
CA GLY A 428 35.46 -2.56 -13.30
C GLY A 428 36.82 -1.87 -13.49
N SER A 429 37.83 -2.62 -13.92
CA SER A 429 39.12 -2.04 -14.33
C SER A 429 39.22 -2.11 -15.85
N SER A 430 39.42 -0.98 -16.50
CA SER A 430 39.86 -0.91 -17.89
C SER A 430 41.22 -0.22 -17.91
N LEU A 431 42.17 -0.81 -18.65
CA LEU A 431 43.45 -0.15 -18.92
C LEU A 431 43.17 0.95 -19.94
N ILE A 432 43.42 2.18 -19.54
CA ILE A 432 43.29 3.35 -20.42
C ILE A 432 44.70 3.86 -20.75
N PRO A 433 44.99 4.17 -22.00
CA PRO A 433 46.27 4.76 -22.39
C PRO A 433 46.51 6.05 -21.66
N THR A 434 47.78 6.34 -21.41
CA THR A 434 48.20 7.61 -20.78
C THR A 434 48.13 8.73 -21.80
N TYR A 435 47.41 9.80 -21.48
CA TYR A 435 47.30 10.98 -22.35
C TYR A 435 47.93 12.22 -21.69
N VAL A 436 48.46 13.10 -22.54
CA VAL A 436 49.02 14.40 -22.13
C VAL A 436 48.26 15.55 -22.82
N SER A 437 48.07 16.66 -22.13
CA SER A 437 47.42 17.82 -22.74
C SER A 437 48.25 18.31 -23.96
N GLY A 438 47.54 18.57 -25.06
CA GLY A 438 48.15 18.90 -26.37
C GLY A 438 48.49 17.69 -27.23
N GLN A 439 48.40 16.46 -26.74
CA GLN A 439 48.64 15.25 -27.51
C GLN A 439 47.61 15.12 -28.63
N GLN A 440 48.09 14.77 -29.82
CA GLN A 440 47.23 14.45 -30.98
C GLN A 440 47.24 12.95 -31.24
N PHE A 441 46.13 12.44 -31.63
CA PHE A 441 45.99 11.03 -32.05
C PHE A 441 44.92 10.86 -33.14
N MET A 442 45.07 9.82 -33.93
CA MET A 442 44.06 9.41 -34.89
C MET A 442 43.07 8.46 -34.18
N PRO A 443 41.77 8.76 -34.16
CA PRO A 443 40.79 7.83 -33.65
C PRO A 443 40.86 6.48 -34.38
N THR A 444 40.80 5.40 -33.64
CA THR A 444 40.69 4.04 -34.21
C THR A 444 39.26 3.79 -34.74
N SER A 445 38.28 4.45 -34.11
CA SER A 445 36.90 4.43 -34.60
C SER A 445 36.23 5.77 -34.24
N LEU A 446 35.52 6.30 -35.21
CA LEU A 446 34.67 7.48 -35.09
C LEU A 446 33.31 7.10 -35.70
N THR A 447 32.25 7.10 -34.92
CA THR A 447 30.96 6.62 -35.37
C THR A 447 29.85 7.61 -34.99
N LEU A 448 28.85 7.76 -35.85
CA LEU A 448 27.58 8.39 -35.56
C LEU A 448 26.59 7.26 -35.28
N ASP A 449 26.22 7.13 -34.00
CA ASP A 449 25.32 6.08 -33.56
C ASP A 449 23.93 6.68 -33.24
N SER A 450 22.90 5.90 -33.53
CA SER A 450 21.50 6.28 -33.23
C SER A 450 20.94 5.43 -32.11
N GLY A 451 19.99 6.02 -31.38
CA GLY A 451 19.23 5.34 -30.35
C GLY A 451 17.85 5.96 -30.19
N VAL A 452 17.04 5.38 -29.34
CA VAL A 452 15.69 5.86 -29.02
C VAL A 452 15.57 6.00 -27.50
N THR A 453 15.01 7.12 -27.07
CA THR A 453 14.76 7.35 -25.64
C THR A 453 13.74 6.37 -25.11
N ARG A 454 13.90 5.93 -23.85
CA ARG A 454 12.95 5.04 -23.16
C ARG A 454 12.57 5.59 -21.82
N PRO A 455 11.34 5.29 -21.35
CA PRO A 455 10.94 5.57 -19.99
C PRO A 455 11.77 4.77 -18.99
N PRO A 456 11.82 5.18 -17.73
CA PRO A 456 12.42 4.35 -16.70
C PRO A 456 11.70 3.00 -16.64
N PRO A 457 12.41 1.90 -16.34
CA PRO A 457 11.77 0.58 -16.28
C PRO A 457 10.71 0.55 -15.18
N LEU A 458 9.71 -0.31 -15.33
CA LEU A 458 8.74 -0.61 -14.28
C LEU A 458 9.46 -1.00 -12.98
N LEU A 459 8.85 -0.73 -11.83
CA LEU A 459 9.45 -0.96 -10.52
C LEU A 459 9.75 -2.43 -10.29
N SER A 460 10.97 -2.75 -9.93
CA SER A 460 11.31 -4.01 -9.29
C SER A 460 10.89 -3.97 -7.82
N GLU A 461 10.92 -5.11 -7.14
CA GLU A 461 10.63 -5.16 -5.71
C GLU A 461 11.61 -4.31 -4.89
N ALA A 462 12.89 -4.32 -5.25
CA ALA A 462 13.90 -3.47 -4.63
C ALA A 462 13.65 -1.96 -4.87
N ASP A 463 13.12 -1.59 -6.05
CA ASP A 463 12.76 -0.20 -6.34
C ASP A 463 11.53 0.22 -5.52
N LEU A 464 10.52 -0.65 -5.43
CA LEU A 464 9.30 -0.40 -4.65
C LEU A 464 9.60 -0.25 -3.16
N LEU A 465 10.40 -1.15 -2.59
CA LEU A 465 10.91 -1.02 -1.21
C LEU A 465 11.65 0.30 -0.99
N SER A 466 12.48 0.71 -1.97
CA SER A 466 13.19 1.99 -1.89
C SER A 466 12.26 3.20 -1.94
N CYS A 467 11.15 3.12 -2.68
CA CYS A 467 10.12 4.16 -2.68
C CYS A 467 9.38 4.23 -1.34
N MET A 468 9.01 3.08 -0.77
CA MET A 468 8.31 3.01 0.52
C MET A 468 9.20 3.57 1.65
N ASP A 469 10.45 3.14 1.70
CA ASP A 469 11.46 3.58 2.66
C ASP A 469 11.70 5.10 2.58
N LYS A 470 11.96 5.61 1.39
CA LYS A 470 12.21 7.03 1.14
C LYS A 470 11.05 7.92 1.57
N GLU A 471 9.83 7.49 1.32
CA GLU A 471 8.61 8.23 1.67
C GLU A 471 8.12 7.94 3.10
N GLY A 472 8.74 7.01 3.82
CA GLY A 472 8.44 6.67 5.21
C GLY A 472 7.07 6.03 5.37
N ILE A 473 6.70 5.09 4.50
CA ILE A 473 5.46 4.31 4.61
C ILE A 473 5.74 2.84 4.84
N GLY A 474 5.06 2.27 5.83
CA GLY A 474 5.38 0.95 6.36
C GLY A 474 6.57 0.99 7.32
N THR A 475 6.77 -0.09 8.03
CA THR A 475 7.92 -0.32 8.91
C THR A 475 8.76 -1.46 8.33
N ASP A 476 9.99 -1.59 8.79
CA ASP A 476 10.87 -2.74 8.49
C ASP A 476 10.14 -4.07 8.67
N ALA A 477 9.27 -4.18 9.68
CA ALA A 477 8.47 -5.38 9.94
C ALA A 477 7.30 -5.61 8.98
N THR A 478 6.84 -4.61 8.21
CA THR A 478 5.54 -4.68 7.51
C THR A 478 5.56 -4.40 6.00
N MET A 479 6.66 -3.87 5.46
CA MET A 479 6.73 -3.49 4.03
C MET A 479 6.47 -4.68 3.10
N HIS A 480 7.09 -5.83 3.37
CA HIS A 480 6.90 -7.06 2.58
C HIS A 480 5.45 -7.55 2.58
N ASP A 481 4.75 -7.41 3.71
CA ASP A 481 3.33 -7.75 3.83
C ASP A 481 2.43 -6.86 2.97
N HIS A 482 2.73 -5.56 2.89
CA HIS A 482 1.96 -4.65 2.04
C HIS A 482 2.14 -4.99 0.56
N ILE A 483 3.36 -5.31 0.13
CA ILE A 483 3.65 -5.75 -1.24
C ILE A 483 2.92 -7.07 -1.56
N LYS A 484 3.01 -8.06 -0.67
CA LYS A 484 2.29 -9.32 -0.81
C LYS A 484 0.80 -9.12 -0.98
N LYS A 485 0.18 -8.30 -0.12
CA LYS A 485 -1.26 -8.03 -0.14
C LYS A 485 -1.73 -7.39 -1.46
N LEU A 486 -0.89 -6.63 -2.17
CA LEU A 486 -1.23 -6.11 -3.51
C LEU A 486 -1.37 -7.23 -4.55
N LEU A 487 -0.48 -8.22 -4.49
CA LEU A 487 -0.52 -9.38 -5.38
C LEU A 487 -1.68 -10.32 -5.03
N ASP A 488 -1.87 -10.65 -3.75
CA ASP A 488 -2.95 -11.52 -3.27
C ASP A 488 -4.35 -10.97 -3.58
N ARG A 489 -4.49 -9.64 -3.65
CA ARG A 489 -5.74 -8.95 -3.96
C ARG A 489 -5.90 -8.59 -5.44
N PHE A 490 -4.99 -9.03 -6.27
CA PHE A 490 -4.98 -8.76 -7.72
C PHE A 490 -5.04 -7.27 -8.08
N TYR A 491 -4.39 -6.40 -7.28
CA TYR A 491 -4.24 -4.98 -7.61
C TYR A 491 -3.01 -4.73 -8.46
N ALA A 492 -2.01 -5.59 -8.34
CA ALA A 492 -0.81 -5.58 -9.15
C ALA A 492 -0.40 -7.01 -9.52
N THR A 493 0.38 -7.13 -10.57
CA THR A 493 1.01 -8.36 -11.04
C THR A 493 2.49 -8.14 -11.24
N LYS A 494 3.25 -9.24 -11.44
CA LYS A 494 4.65 -9.17 -11.86
C LYS A 494 4.78 -9.69 -13.28
N ASP A 495 5.57 -8.99 -14.10
CA ASP A 495 5.95 -9.43 -15.44
C ASP A 495 7.00 -10.55 -15.39
N SER A 496 7.41 -11.05 -16.55
CA SER A 496 8.45 -12.07 -16.69
C SER A 496 9.83 -11.64 -16.13
N ASN A 497 10.06 -10.32 -15.99
CA ASN A 497 11.27 -9.73 -15.43
C ASN A 497 11.14 -9.42 -13.94
N THR A 498 10.08 -9.93 -13.27
CA THR A 498 9.76 -9.68 -11.86
C THR A 498 9.49 -8.20 -11.52
N ARG A 499 9.01 -7.42 -12.52
CA ARG A 499 8.64 -6.02 -12.33
C ARG A 499 7.14 -5.89 -12.15
N PHE A 500 6.75 -4.92 -11.32
CA PHE A 500 5.35 -4.68 -11.02
C PHE A 500 4.63 -3.93 -12.13
N SER A 501 3.46 -4.42 -12.48
CA SER A 501 2.47 -3.74 -13.32
C SER A 501 1.13 -3.71 -12.59
N PRO A 502 0.36 -2.60 -12.65
CA PRO A 502 -0.98 -2.60 -12.09
C PRO A 502 -1.88 -3.52 -12.91
N THR A 503 -2.91 -4.07 -12.28
CA THR A 503 -4.05 -4.66 -12.98
C THR A 503 -5.05 -3.56 -13.36
N ASN A 504 -5.98 -3.85 -14.25
CA ASN A 504 -7.09 -2.94 -14.56
C ASN A 504 -7.84 -2.51 -13.29
N LEU A 505 -8.01 -3.42 -12.33
CA LEU A 505 -8.66 -3.11 -11.05
C LEU A 505 -7.83 -2.15 -10.19
N GLY A 506 -6.53 -2.41 -10.08
CA GLY A 506 -5.64 -1.54 -9.32
C GLY A 506 -5.54 -0.15 -9.92
N GLU A 507 -5.43 -0.06 -11.24
CA GLU A 507 -5.38 1.21 -11.97
C GLU A 507 -6.68 2.00 -11.85
N ALA A 508 -7.83 1.35 -12.06
CA ALA A 508 -9.16 1.97 -11.94
C ALA A 508 -9.41 2.56 -10.54
N LEU A 509 -9.02 1.85 -9.49
CA LEU A 509 -9.17 2.34 -8.12
C LEU A 509 -8.30 3.58 -7.86
N VAL A 510 -7.03 3.56 -8.27
CA VAL A 510 -6.13 4.72 -8.11
C VAL A 510 -6.64 5.91 -8.92
N MET A 511 -7.01 5.71 -10.19
CA MET A 511 -7.56 6.73 -11.08
C MET A 511 -8.83 7.37 -10.48
N GLY A 512 -9.75 6.56 -9.98
CA GLY A 512 -10.99 7.07 -9.39
C GLY A 512 -10.75 7.96 -8.17
N TYR A 513 -9.79 7.64 -7.31
CA TYR A 513 -9.44 8.50 -6.17
C TYR A 513 -8.62 9.73 -6.60
N ASP A 514 -7.80 9.64 -7.64
CA ASP A 514 -7.10 10.80 -8.20
C ASP A 514 -8.07 11.81 -8.81
N ASP A 515 -9.05 11.34 -9.57
CA ASP A 515 -10.11 12.16 -10.18
C ASP A 515 -11.02 12.85 -9.14
N MET A 516 -11.14 12.28 -7.94
CA MET A 516 -11.82 12.94 -6.83
C MET A 516 -11.02 14.13 -6.26
N GLY A 517 -9.75 14.27 -6.66
CA GLY A 517 -8.83 15.27 -6.12
C GLY A 517 -8.19 14.89 -4.80
N TYR A 518 -8.44 13.67 -4.31
CA TYR A 518 -7.83 13.14 -3.10
C TYR A 518 -6.61 12.30 -3.42
N LYS A 519 -5.46 12.73 -2.95
CA LYS A 519 -4.22 11.99 -3.11
C LYS A 519 -4.09 10.86 -2.07
N LEU A 520 -5.17 10.09 -1.86
CA LEU A 520 -5.18 8.94 -0.96
C LEU A 520 -4.20 7.83 -1.38
N TRP A 521 -3.86 7.80 -2.65
CA TRP A 521 -2.88 6.90 -3.25
C TRP A 521 -1.43 7.44 -3.18
N LYS A 522 -1.23 8.68 -2.70
CA LYS A 522 0.09 9.25 -2.43
C LYS A 522 0.54 8.94 -1.00
N PRO A 523 1.86 8.86 -0.75
CA PRO A 523 2.38 8.43 0.55
C PRO A 523 2.19 9.44 1.68
N TYR A 524 2.00 10.72 1.37
CA TYR A 524 2.05 11.81 2.34
C TYR A 524 1.19 11.60 3.61
N LEU A 525 -0.08 11.23 3.44
CA LEU A 525 -0.99 11.04 4.59
C LEU A 525 -0.51 9.90 5.49
N ARG A 526 -0.11 8.78 4.89
CA ARG A 526 0.42 7.66 5.65
C ARG A 526 1.75 7.98 6.31
N ALA A 527 2.66 8.67 5.62
CA ALA A 527 3.94 9.09 6.18
C ALA A 527 3.78 10.01 7.40
N VAL A 528 2.76 10.88 7.41
CA VAL A 528 2.42 11.68 8.60
C VAL A 528 1.97 10.77 9.74
N MET A 529 1.08 9.79 9.48
CA MET A 529 0.62 8.84 10.50
C MET A 529 1.78 8.02 11.06
N GLU A 530 2.70 7.53 10.22
CA GLU A 530 3.89 6.76 10.68
C GLU A 530 4.80 7.62 11.58
N ARG A 531 5.04 8.87 11.23
CA ARG A 531 5.79 9.80 12.08
C ARG A 531 5.10 10.06 13.41
N ASP A 532 3.77 10.19 13.40
CA ASP A 532 2.99 10.38 14.63
C ASP A 532 3.00 9.14 15.52
N MET A 533 2.93 7.95 14.94
CA MET A 533 3.09 6.69 15.68
C MET A 533 4.52 6.52 16.23
N LYS A 534 5.53 6.94 15.48
CA LYS A 534 6.91 7.01 15.98
C LYS A 534 7.03 7.99 17.16
N ALA A 535 6.38 9.13 17.09
CA ALA A 535 6.33 10.10 18.19
C ALA A 535 5.64 9.53 19.46
N VAL A 536 4.65 8.63 19.31
CA VAL A 536 4.07 7.89 20.44
C VAL A 536 5.10 6.94 21.04
N SER A 537 5.82 6.19 20.22
CA SER A 537 6.85 5.27 20.73
C SER A 537 8.01 6.00 21.44
N GLU A 538 8.28 7.23 21.09
CA GLU A 538 9.27 8.11 21.74
C GLU A 538 8.70 8.86 22.96
N GLY A 539 7.40 8.71 23.24
CA GLY A 539 6.72 9.38 24.34
C GLY A 539 6.49 10.89 24.15
N THR A 540 6.69 11.42 22.94
CA THR A 540 6.52 12.84 22.62
C THR A 540 5.08 13.21 22.28
N LYS A 541 4.27 12.24 21.84
CA LYS A 541 2.83 12.37 21.62
C LYS A 541 2.07 11.28 22.38
N SER A 542 0.82 11.56 22.76
CA SER A 542 -0.04 10.53 23.35
C SER A 542 -0.78 9.72 22.28
N LYS A 543 -1.06 8.44 22.56
CA LYS A 543 -1.91 7.57 21.71
C LYS A 543 -3.26 8.22 21.40
N ALA A 544 -3.93 8.81 22.41
CA ALA A 544 -5.24 9.43 22.26
C ALA A 544 -5.22 10.64 21.31
N GLU A 545 -4.19 11.47 21.39
CA GLU A 545 -4.00 12.61 20.50
C GLU A 545 -3.83 12.16 19.05
N VAL A 546 -2.94 11.20 18.80
CA VAL A 546 -2.67 10.68 17.44
C VAL A 546 -3.90 10.02 16.84
N LEU A 547 -4.63 9.22 17.62
CA LEU A 547 -5.89 8.62 17.19
C LEU A 547 -6.93 9.70 16.84
N SER A 548 -7.14 10.68 17.71
CA SER A 548 -8.12 11.75 17.48
C SER A 548 -7.81 12.52 16.20
N THR A 549 -6.57 12.95 16.03
CA THR A 549 -6.15 13.75 14.87
C THR A 549 -6.26 12.96 13.56
N SER A 550 -5.68 11.77 13.52
CA SER A 550 -5.67 10.93 12.30
C SER A 550 -7.07 10.49 11.90
N LEU A 551 -7.90 10.07 12.85
CA LEU A 551 -9.26 9.60 12.57
C LEU A 551 -10.19 10.74 12.15
N GLN A 552 -10.05 11.93 12.74
CA GLN A 552 -10.81 13.12 12.33
C GLN A 552 -10.47 13.52 10.89
N GLN A 553 -9.17 13.56 10.56
CA GLN A 553 -8.70 13.88 9.20
C GLN A 553 -9.20 12.86 8.18
N MET A 554 -9.06 11.57 8.47
CA MET A 554 -9.47 10.53 7.55
C MET A 554 -10.99 10.38 7.42
N LYS A 555 -11.74 10.69 8.48
CA LYS A 555 -13.21 10.77 8.40
C LYS A 555 -13.65 11.89 7.45
N ALA A 556 -12.99 13.05 7.47
CA ALA A 556 -13.27 14.13 6.52
C ALA A 556 -12.99 13.69 5.08
N CYS A 557 -11.82 13.08 4.82
CA CYS A 557 -11.48 12.53 3.51
C CYS A 557 -12.50 11.47 3.05
N PHE A 558 -12.95 10.61 3.95
CA PHE A 558 -13.95 9.58 3.65
C PHE A 558 -15.31 10.18 3.25
N LEU A 559 -15.80 11.19 3.98
CA LEU A 559 -17.07 11.84 3.69
C LEU A 559 -17.04 12.54 2.33
N ASP A 560 -15.94 13.19 2.02
CA ASP A 560 -15.74 13.85 0.74
C ASP A 560 -15.64 12.82 -0.41
N ALA A 561 -14.88 11.73 -0.23
CA ALA A 561 -14.81 10.64 -1.22
C ALA A 561 -16.18 10.03 -1.49
N ARG A 562 -17.01 9.90 -0.46
CA ARG A 562 -18.40 9.43 -0.60
C ARG A 562 -19.29 10.39 -1.40
N LEU A 563 -19.09 11.69 -1.27
CA LEU A 563 -19.82 12.70 -2.08
C LEU A 563 -19.40 12.59 -3.55
N ASN A 564 -18.13 12.35 -3.83
CA ASN A 564 -17.57 12.27 -5.17
C ASN A 564 -17.54 10.84 -5.76
N LYS A 565 -18.32 9.91 -5.20
CA LYS A 565 -18.34 8.47 -5.59
C LYS A 565 -18.52 8.20 -7.08
N VAL A 566 -19.13 9.16 -7.83
CA VAL A 566 -19.34 9.07 -9.28
C VAL A 566 -18.01 8.92 -10.02
N LYS A 567 -16.94 9.57 -9.54
CA LYS A 567 -15.61 9.47 -10.14
C LYS A 567 -15.04 8.05 -10.08
N LEU A 568 -15.24 7.37 -8.98
CA LEU A 568 -14.84 5.97 -8.86
C LEU A 568 -15.63 5.06 -9.83
N PHE A 569 -16.91 5.38 -10.05
CA PHE A 569 -17.75 4.68 -11.01
C PHE A 569 -17.31 4.94 -12.46
N GLU A 570 -16.95 6.18 -12.78
CA GLU A 570 -16.42 6.58 -14.09
C GLU A 570 -15.10 5.84 -14.39
N ALA A 571 -14.17 5.87 -13.46
CA ALA A 571 -12.88 5.17 -13.60
C ALA A 571 -13.05 3.66 -13.79
N MET A 572 -13.91 3.02 -13.01
CA MET A 572 -14.21 1.60 -13.20
C MET A 572 -14.85 1.29 -14.56
N GLY A 573 -15.71 2.18 -15.06
CA GLY A 573 -16.35 2.05 -16.36
C GLY A 573 -15.41 2.14 -17.57
N ILE A 574 -14.17 2.60 -17.38
CA ILE A 574 -13.13 2.60 -18.43
C ILE A 574 -12.60 1.20 -18.66
N PHE A 575 -12.48 0.39 -17.61
CA PHE A 575 -11.82 -0.91 -17.64
C PHE A 575 -12.78 -2.09 -17.60
N PHE A 576 -14.00 -1.89 -17.04
CA PHE A 576 -14.93 -2.98 -16.78
C PHE A 576 -16.30 -2.72 -17.34
N GLU A 577 -16.90 -3.75 -17.90
CA GLU A 577 -18.30 -3.70 -18.34
C GLU A 577 -19.22 -3.61 -17.11
N ARG A 578 -20.28 -2.79 -17.27
CA ARG A 578 -21.32 -2.73 -16.24
C ARG A 578 -22.05 -4.07 -16.19
N SER A 579 -22.25 -4.56 -14.99
CA SER A 579 -22.99 -5.79 -14.78
C SER A 579 -24.43 -5.62 -15.28
N ASN A 580 -24.82 -6.37 -16.31
CA ASN A 580 -26.21 -6.44 -16.78
C ASN A 580 -27.16 -7.05 -15.74
N ARG A 581 -26.64 -7.49 -14.58
CA ARG A 581 -27.49 -7.82 -13.41
C ARG A 581 -28.26 -6.60 -12.88
N SER A 582 -27.80 -5.38 -13.16
CA SER A 582 -28.59 -4.15 -12.98
C SER A 582 -29.42 -3.77 -14.22
N SER A 583 -29.16 -4.34 -15.40
CA SER A 583 -29.93 -4.05 -16.64
C SER A 583 -30.89 -5.19 -17.03
N GLY A 584 -30.80 -6.38 -16.41
CA GLY A 584 -31.88 -7.39 -16.45
C GLY A 584 -33.09 -6.98 -15.59
N ASP A 585 -32.91 -6.03 -14.69
CA ASP A 585 -33.96 -5.35 -13.92
C ASP A 585 -34.30 -3.94 -14.45
N GLY A 586 -33.69 -3.52 -15.56
CA GLY A 586 -33.94 -2.22 -16.19
C GLY A 586 -35.33 -2.05 -16.80
N GLN A 587 -36.12 -3.12 -16.92
CA GLN A 587 -37.58 -3.04 -17.17
C GLN A 587 -38.39 -3.28 -15.90
N HIS A 588 -37.79 -3.66 -14.75
CA HIS A 588 -38.45 -3.77 -13.45
C HIS A 588 -37.75 -2.97 -12.31
N ALA A 589 -36.89 -2.03 -12.62
CA ALA A 589 -36.31 -1.10 -11.63
C ALA A 589 -37.28 -0.03 -11.14
N HIS A 590 -38.44 0.15 -11.78
CA HIS A 590 -39.66 0.61 -11.18
C HIS A 590 -40.41 -0.64 -10.70
N GLY A 591 -40.06 -1.16 -9.49
CA GLY A 591 -40.98 -2.08 -8.80
C GLY A 591 -42.36 -1.45 -8.88
N GLU A 592 -43.38 -2.27 -9.13
CA GLU A 592 -44.75 -1.77 -9.27
C GLU A 592 -45.07 -0.89 -8.06
N VAL A 593 -45.45 0.36 -8.34
CA VAL A 593 -45.78 1.34 -7.32
C VAL A 593 -46.97 0.87 -6.51
N VAL A 594 -46.83 0.75 -5.22
CA VAL A 594 -47.91 0.34 -4.33
C VAL A 594 -48.62 1.55 -3.72
N ARG A 595 -47.83 2.51 -3.25
CA ARG A 595 -48.36 3.75 -2.70
C ARG A 595 -47.29 4.81 -2.55
N GLN A 596 -47.66 6.05 -2.33
CA GLN A 596 -46.74 7.09 -1.85
C GLN A 596 -46.26 6.78 -0.42
N CYS A 597 -44.98 7.06 -0.15
CA CYS A 597 -44.39 6.77 1.16
C CYS A 597 -45.02 7.64 2.26
N GLY A 598 -45.61 7.00 3.25
CA GLY A 598 -46.25 7.67 4.38
C GLY A 598 -45.27 8.36 5.37
N LEU A 599 -43.95 8.12 5.22
CA LEU A 599 -42.94 8.70 6.10
C LEU A 599 -42.30 9.94 5.49
N CYS A 600 -41.78 9.87 4.28
CA CYS A 600 -41.15 11.02 3.62
C CYS A 600 -42.11 11.84 2.76
N GLN A 601 -43.20 11.26 2.30
CA GLN A 601 -44.23 11.86 1.43
C GLN A 601 -43.70 12.42 0.08
N GLU A 602 -42.42 12.19 -0.21
CA GLU A 602 -41.73 12.71 -1.40
C GLU A 602 -41.49 11.63 -2.46
N SER A 603 -41.53 10.37 -2.09
CA SER A 603 -41.22 9.23 -2.97
C SER A 603 -42.21 8.09 -2.82
N ASP A 604 -42.30 7.25 -3.86
CA ASP A 604 -43.16 6.08 -3.86
C ASP A 604 -42.56 4.89 -3.12
N MET A 605 -43.42 4.04 -2.60
CA MET A 605 -43.07 2.71 -2.10
C MET A 605 -43.40 1.66 -3.17
N VAL A 606 -42.40 0.82 -3.46
CA VAL A 606 -42.47 -0.18 -4.54
C VAL A 606 -42.29 -1.59 -3.98
N LEU A 607 -42.99 -2.55 -4.57
CA LEU A 607 -42.84 -3.97 -4.30
C LEU A 607 -41.53 -4.48 -4.93
N ARG A 608 -40.67 -5.11 -4.13
CA ARG A 608 -39.36 -5.66 -4.56
C ARG A 608 -39.12 -7.03 -3.91
N ARG A 609 -38.25 -7.82 -4.54
CA ARG A 609 -37.62 -8.99 -3.89
C ARG A 609 -36.28 -8.60 -3.30
N ASN A 610 -36.01 -9.11 -2.08
CA ASN A 610 -34.68 -9.00 -1.50
C ASN A 610 -33.73 -10.08 -2.09
N ARG A 611 -32.46 -10.03 -1.70
CA ARG A 611 -31.43 -10.99 -2.17
C ARG A 611 -31.73 -12.45 -1.75
N ASP A 612 -32.51 -12.65 -0.71
CA ASP A 612 -32.89 -13.96 -0.19
C ASP A 612 -34.19 -14.47 -0.86
N GLY A 613 -34.69 -13.75 -1.85
CA GLY A 613 -35.91 -14.10 -2.58
C GLY A 613 -37.21 -13.67 -1.90
N ASN A 614 -37.16 -13.07 -0.71
CA ASN A 614 -38.33 -12.61 0.04
C ASN A 614 -38.83 -11.26 -0.51
N PHE A 615 -40.15 -11.07 -0.45
CA PHE A 615 -40.74 -9.81 -0.88
C PHE A 615 -40.70 -8.73 0.21
N MET A 616 -40.55 -7.48 -0.23
CA MET A 616 -40.66 -6.30 0.61
C MET A 616 -41.25 -5.12 -0.19
N VAL A 617 -41.93 -4.23 0.52
CA VAL A 617 -42.39 -2.95 -0.08
C VAL A 617 -41.55 -1.83 0.57
N GLY A 618 -40.68 -1.20 -0.22
CA GLY A 618 -39.71 -0.23 0.26
C GLY A 618 -39.80 1.11 -0.42
N CYS A 619 -39.46 2.18 0.28
CA CYS A 619 -39.40 3.54 -0.27
C CYS A 619 -38.27 3.70 -1.29
N LEU A 620 -38.54 4.37 -2.41
CA LEU A 620 -37.57 4.67 -3.45
C LEU A 620 -36.47 5.65 -2.99
N ALA A 621 -36.78 6.47 -1.99
CA ALA A 621 -35.80 7.41 -1.40
C ALA A 621 -34.82 6.76 -0.42
N PHE A 622 -34.72 5.42 -0.37
CA PHE A 622 -33.67 4.78 0.41
C PHE A 622 -32.28 5.17 -0.14
N PRO A 623 -31.28 5.53 0.69
CA PRO A 623 -31.22 5.40 2.16
C PRO A 623 -31.72 6.61 2.96
N GLN A 624 -32.15 7.69 2.32
CA GLN A 624 -32.64 8.88 3.02
C GLN A 624 -33.93 8.60 3.78
N CYS A 625 -34.86 7.84 3.18
CA CYS A 625 -36.02 7.31 3.82
C CYS A 625 -35.94 5.80 3.95
N ARG A 626 -35.94 5.30 5.19
CA ARG A 626 -35.80 3.86 5.50
C ARG A 626 -37.14 3.16 5.68
N ASN A 627 -38.22 3.74 5.19
CA ASN A 627 -39.55 3.14 5.31
C ASN A 627 -39.64 1.89 4.44
N ALA A 628 -39.83 0.74 5.07
CA ALA A 628 -39.97 -0.55 4.42
C ALA A 628 -40.88 -1.50 5.21
N ILE A 629 -41.72 -2.23 4.50
CA ILE A 629 -42.57 -3.26 5.00
C ILE A 629 -42.06 -4.60 4.48
N TRP A 630 -41.58 -5.44 5.40
CA TRP A 630 -41.08 -6.78 5.08
C TRP A 630 -42.24 -7.75 5.06
N LEU A 631 -42.40 -8.50 3.97
CA LEU A 631 -43.39 -9.53 3.84
C LEU A 631 -42.85 -10.88 4.35
N PRO A 632 -43.70 -11.77 4.89
CA PRO A 632 -43.29 -13.06 5.41
C PRO A 632 -42.58 -13.92 4.36
N GLY A 633 -41.68 -14.80 4.76
CA GLY A 633 -41.02 -15.75 3.87
C GLY A 633 -42.00 -16.78 3.26
N SER A 634 -43.16 -16.95 3.86
CA SER A 634 -44.26 -17.78 3.34
C SER A 634 -44.89 -17.26 2.05
N VAL A 635 -44.60 -15.97 1.66
CA VAL A 635 -45.08 -15.42 0.38
C VAL A 635 -44.27 -15.98 -0.76
N SER A 636 -44.84 -16.79 -1.61
CA SER A 636 -44.21 -17.35 -2.81
C SER A 636 -44.29 -16.44 -4.01
N GLU A 637 -45.34 -15.64 -4.12
CA GLU A 637 -45.59 -14.70 -5.22
C GLU A 637 -46.38 -13.49 -4.71
N ALA A 638 -46.03 -12.31 -5.18
CA ALA A 638 -46.75 -11.07 -4.91
C ALA A 638 -46.69 -10.17 -6.17
N VAL A 639 -47.88 -9.73 -6.59
CA VAL A 639 -48.07 -8.89 -7.80
C VAL A 639 -48.96 -7.71 -7.44
N VAL A 640 -48.59 -6.51 -7.79
CA VAL A 640 -49.41 -5.30 -7.58
C VAL A 640 -50.51 -5.29 -8.61
N THR A 641 -51.75 -5.07 -8.20
CA THR A 641 -52.90 -5.00 -9.10
C THR A 641 -53.29 -3.56 -9.44
N THR A 642 -54.07 -3.38 -10.45
CA THR A 642 -54.63 -2.07 -10.83
C THR A 642 -55.69 -1.57 -9.83
N ASP A 643 -56.19 -2.46 -8.97
CA ASP A 643 -57.22 -2.15 -7.99
C ASP A 643 -56.66 -1.31 -6.85
N VAL A 644 -57.43 -0.35 -6.39
CA VAL A 644 -57.05 0.60 -5.34
C VAL A 644 -57.86 0.40 -4.08
N CYS A 645 -57.21 0.47 -2.96
CA CYS A 645 -57.89 0.40 -1.67
C CYS A 645 -58.77 1.67 -1.45
N ASN A 646 -60.04 1.48 -1.17
CA ASN A 646 -61.00 2.57 -0.93
C ASN A 646 -61.02 3.06 0.51
N THR A 647 -60.23 2.43 1.42
CA THR A 647 -60.25 2.69 2.87
C THR A 647 -59.02 3.46 3.35
N CYS A 648 -57.87 3.32 2.67
CA CYS A 648 -56.61 3.88 3.15
C CYS A 648 -56.35 5.27 2.60
N THR A 649 -56.01 6.22 3.48
CA THR A 649 -55.58 7.60 3.16
C THR A 649 -54.21 7.88 3.77
N PRO A 650 -53.33 8.68 3.14
CA PRO A 650 -53.50 9.29 1.78
C PRO A 650 -53.33 8.23 0.70
N GLY A 651 -54.18 8.34 -0.32
CA GLY A 651 -54.22 7.40 -1.49
C GLY A 651 -53.47 7.96 -2.70
N PRO A 652 -53.42 7.18 -3.82
CA PRO A 652 -53.91 5.79 -3.94
C PRO A 652 -52.99 4.74 -3.31
N VAL A 653 -53.59 3.67 -2.77
CA VAL A 653 -52.89 2.47 -2.31
C VAL A 653 -53.34 1.28 -3.18
N HIS A 654 -52.45 0.79 -4.03
CA HIS A 654 -52.75 -0.38 -4.89
C HIS A 654 -52.78 -1.66 -4.07
N LEU A 655 -53.72 -2.55 -4.41
CA LEU A 655 -53.80 -3.85 -3.80
C LEU A 655 -52.76 -4.79 -4.36
N ILE A 656 -52.27 -5.70 -3.52
CA ILE A 656 -51.28 -6.71 -3.89
C ILE A 656 -51.95 -8.10 -3.83
N GLN A 657 -51.87 -8.83 -4.92
CA GLN A 657 -52.26 -10.23 -4.98
C GLN A 657 -51.14 -11.08 -4.39
N PHE A 658 -51.35 -11.64 -3.22
CA PHE A 658 -50.43 -12.53 -2.54
C PHE A 658 -50.76 -13.99 -2.82
N LYS A 659 -49.72 -14.82 -2.98
CA LYS A 659 -49.78 -16.25 -2.98
C LYS A 659 -48.86 -16.79 -1.91
N PHE A 660 -49.42 -17.46 -0.92
CA PHE A 660 -48.70 -18.02 0.21
C PHE A 660 -48.42 -19.52 -0.02
N ARG A 661 -47.33 -20.01 0.54
CA ARG A 661 -47.06 -21.45 0.60
C ARG A 661 -47.99 -22.09 1.62
N GLN A 662 -48.87 -22.97 1.17
CA GLN A 662 -49.98 -23.55 1.96
C GLN A 662 -49.52 -24.30 3.22
N LEU A 663 -48.30 -24.84 3.21
CA LEU A 663 -47.71 -25.54 4.34
C LEU A 663 -47.09 -24.60 5.40
N GLU A 664 -46.90 -23.33 5.08
CA GLU A 664 -46.27 -22.34 5.95
C GLU A 664 -47.25 -21.30 6.54
N ILE A 665 -48.54 -21.44 6.21
CA ILE A 665 -49.61 -20.61 6.77
C ILE A 665 -50.60 -21.49 7.58
N PRO A 666 -51.30 -20.93 8.61
CA PRO A 666 -52.31 -21.67 9.33
C PRO A 666 -53.45 -22.14 8.43
N PRO A 667 -54.06 -23.29 8.70
CA PRO A 667 -55.08 -23.92 7.80
C PRO A 667 -56.34 -23.09 7.60
N ASN A 668 -56.57 -22.09 8.43
CA ASN A 668 -57.74 -21.20 8.38
C ASN A 668 -57.62 -20.06 7.35
N TYR A 669 -56.42 -19.92 6.72
CA TYR A 669 -56.18 -18.86 5.74
C TYR A 669 -56.06 -19.42 4.33
N ASN A 670 -56.56 -18.61 3.36
CA ASN A 670 -56.45 -18.97 1.94
C ASN A 670 -55.02 -18.70 1.41
N ALA A 671 -54.54 -19.62 0.63
CA ALA A 671 -53.21 -19.46 0.00
C ALA A 671 -53.14 -18.24 -0.97
N ASN A 672 -54.28 -17.85 -1.53
CA ASN A 672 -54.38 -16.67 -2.40
C ASN A 672 -55.14 -15.57 -1.64
N HIS A 673 -54.53 -14.39 -1.49
CA HIS A 673 -55.15 -13.27 -0.79
C HIS A 673 -54.86 -11.96 -1.56
N LEU A 674 -55.91 -11.18 -1.80
CA LEU A 674 -55.80 -9.84 -2.36
C LEU A 674 -55.80 -8.87 -1.20
N GLY A 675 -54.62 -8.30 -0.87
CA GLY A 675 -54.38 -7.56 0.35
C GLY A 675 -53.93 -6.13 0.18
N CYS A 676 -54.25 -5.33 1.20
CA CYS A 676 -53.83 -3.92 1.28
C CYS A 676 -52.75 -3.72 2.33
N ILE A 677 -51.57 -3.16 1.95
CA ILE A 677 -50.47 -2.85 2.88
C ILE A 677 -50.67 -1.54 3.63
N GLY A 678 -51.74 -0.80 3.36
CA GLY A 678 -52.03 0.48 4.02
C GLY A 678 -52.52 0.31 5.47
N GLY A 679 -52.71 -0.89 5.99
CA GLY A 679 -53.08 -1.20 7.37
C GLY A 679 -54.56 -1.45 7.62
N CYS A 680 -55.44 -1.39 6.60
CA CYS A 680 -56.85 -1.70 6.72
C CYS A 680 -57.19 -3.21 6.61
N ASP A 681 -56.25 -4.03 6.12
CA ASP A 681 -56.40 -5.44 5.91
C ASP A 681 -56.00 -6.23 7.14
N GLU A 682 -57.01 -6.68 7.90
CA GLU A 682 -56.81 -7.39 9.15
C GLU A 682 -56.19 -8.80 8.92
N ILE A 683 -56.57 -9.45 7.80
CA ILE A 683 -56.07 -10.79 7.45
C ILE A 683 -54.57 -10.71 7.12
N LEU A 684 -54.19 -9.77 6.28
CA LEU A 684 -52.80 -9.60 5.91
C LEU A 684 -51.95 -9.21 7.12
N ARG A 685 -52.49 -8.37 8.03
CA ARG A 685 -51.82 -7.98 9.26
C ARG A 685 -51.56 -9.18 10.17
N GLN A 686 -52.56 -10.02 10.37
CA GLN A 686 -52.46 -11.24 11.19
C GLN A 686 -51.44 -12.22 10.57
N LEU A 687 -51.46 -12.42 9.25
CA LEU A 687 -50.48 -13.27 8.57
C LEU A 687 -49.02 -12.74 8.69
N ILE A 688 -48.82 -11.44 8.64
CA ILE A 688 -47.52 -10.83 8.86
C ILE A 688 -47.08 -10.97 10.35
N GLU A 689 -47.95 -10.83 11.30
CA GLU A 689 -47.64 -11.03 12.71
C GLU A 689 -47.36 -12.50 13.07
N ILE A 690 -48.03 -13.45 12.45
CA ILE A 690 -47.86 -14.89 12.71
C ILE A 690 -46.64 -15.46 12.01
N CYS A 691 -46.40 -15.04 10.77
CA CYS A 691 -45.36 -15.62 9.91
C CYS A 691 -44.13 -14.71 9.73
N GLY A 692 -44.11 -13.52 10.30
CA GLY A 692 -43.06 -12.51 10.10
C GLY A 692 -42.17 -12.26 11.30
N THR A 693 -40.89 -12.16 11.09
CA THR A 693 -39.93 -11.65 12.05
C THR A 693 -39.92 -10.09 12.02
N GLY A 694 -40.79 -9.47 12.81
CA GLY A 694 -40.51 -8.18 13.43
C GLY A 694 -40.71 -6.89 12.62
N SER A 695 -41.70 -6.70 11.73
CA SER A 695 -42.08 -5.38 11.23
C SER A 695 -43.60 -5.15 11.41
N ARG A 696 -43.96 -4.19 12.27
CA ARG A 696 -45.35 -3.80 12.49
C ARG A 696 -45.85 -2.88 11.39
N ILE A 697 -46.98 -3.19 10.75
CA ILE A 697 -47.74 -2.27 9.93
C ILE A 697 -48.41 -1.25 10.87
N PRO A 698 -48.24 0.08 10.69
CA PRO A 698 -48.90 1.07 11.53
C PRO A 698 -50.42 0.97 11.34
N ALA A 699 -51.15 0.65 12.42
CA ALA A 699 -52.62 0.72 12.42
C ALA A 699 -53.04 2.18 12.30
N GLN A 700 -53.99 2.50 11.38
CA GLN A 700 -54.67 3.81 11.36
C GLN A 700 -55.53 3.92 12.61
N GLY A 701 -55.13 4.84 13.52
CA GLY A 701 -55.87 5.10 14.74
C GLY A 701 -57.25 5.72 14.46
N ARG A 702 -58.32 5.05 14.89
CA ARG A 702 -59.57 5.74 15.29
C ARG A 702 -59.28 6.51 16.56
N GLY A 703 -59.59 7.83 16.55
CA GLY A 703 -59.37 8.69 17.66
C GLY A 703 -60.10 8.21 18.93
N SER A 704 -59.39 8.27 20.04
CA SER A 704 -59.97 8.46 21.38
C SER A 704 -58.91 9.04 22.32
N THR A 705 -59.28 10.13 22.82
CA THR A 705 -58.82 11.05 23.89
C THR A 705 -58.00 10.45 25.01
N ALA A 706 -56.94 11.26 25.37
CA ALA A 706 -56.47 11.60 26.69
C ALA A 706 -55.84 10.56 27.61
N SER A 707 -54.58 10.72 27.89
CA SER A 707 -54.15 11.24 29.17
C SER A 707 -52.66 11.53 29.23
N SER A 708 -52.38 12.67 29.75
CA SER A 708 -51.18 13.36 30.08
C SER A 708 -50.20 12.58 30.96
N SER A 709 -48.90 12.62 30.63
CA SER A 709 -47.92 12.90 31.66
C SER A 709 -46.69 13.62 31.06
N SER A 710 -46.48 14.76 31.62
CA SER A 710 -45.47 15.75 31.42
C SER A 710 -44.06 15.23 31.61
N VAL A 711 -43.14 15.56 30.65
CA VAL A 711 -41.79 15.92 31.01
C VAL A 711 -41.32 17.07 30.11
N GLN A 712 -40.79 18.03 30.78
CA GLN A 712 -40.45 19.40 30.43
C GLN A 712 -39.65 19.57 29.14
N GLN A 713 -40.09 20.50 28.33
CA GLN A 713 -39.31 21.23 27.33
C GLN A 713 -38.25 22.10 27.99
N SER A 714 -37.02 21.99 27.60
CA SER A 714 -36.07 23.10 27.71
C SER A 714 -35.74 23.58 26.30
N ASN A 715 -36.25 24.75 26.00
CA ASN A 715 -35.89 25.55 24.83
C ASN A 715 -34.40 25.91 24.87
N SER A 716 -33.67 25.62 23.83
CA SER A 716 -32.51 26.41 23.47
C SER A 716 -32.43 26.51 21.91
N ARG A 717 -32.34 27.75 21.48
CA ARG A 717 -32.25 28.22 20.09
C ARG A 717 -31.09 27.59 19.34
N PRO A 718 -31.13 27.49 18.00
CA PRO A 718 -30.03 26.95 17.18
C PRO A 718 -28.86 27.93 17.17
N GLY A 719 -27.76 27.54 17.80
CA GLY A 719 -26.49 28.20 17.74
C GLY A 719 -25.70 27.69 16.51
N GLU A 720 -25.03 28.63 15.90
CA GLU A 720 -24.18 28.52 14.71
C GLU A 720 -23.28 27.29 14.72
N ALA A 721 -23.30 26.55 13.61
CA ALA A 721 -22.34 25.49 13.34
C ALA A 721 -20.93 26.08 13.29
N ARG A 722 -20.10 25.75 14.26
CA ARG A 722 -18.66 26.02 14.25
C ARG A 722 -18.05 25.28 13.06
N ARG A 723 -17.57 26.03 12.08
CA ARG A 723 -16.77 25.53 10.99
C ARG A 723 -15.48 24.93 11.54
N GLY A 724 -15.24 23.66 11.29
CA GLY A 724 -13.99 22.97 11.66
C GLY A 724 -12.78 23.62 10.99
N ALA A 725 -11.60 23.36 11.52
CA ALA A 725 -10.34 23.83 10.94
C ALA A 725 -10.06 23.18 9.57
N CYS A 726 -9.47 23.95 8.66
CA CYS A 726 -9.06 23.49 7.32
C CYS A 726 -8.05 22.34 7.40
N ILE A 727 -8.24 21.28 6.64
CA ILE A 727 -7.38 20.09 6.66
C ILE A 727 -5.97 20.34 6.10
N TYR A 728 -5.75 21.41 5.35
CA TYR A 728 -4.46 21.75 4.75
C TYR A 728 -3.61 22.70 5.59
N CYS A 729 -4.24 23.67 6.26
CA CYS A 729 -3.52 24.69 7.05
C CYS A 729 -3.92 24.74 8.52
N GLN A 730 -4.88 23.92 8.97
CA GLN A 730 -5.41 23.83 10.33
C GLN A 730 -6.02 25.13 10.91
N GLN A 731 -6.26 26.13 10.08
CA GLN A 731 -6.90 27.37 10.48
C GLN A 731 -8.42 27.32 10.26
N THR A 732 -9.17 28.00 11.12
CA THR A 732 -10.63 28.16 11.04
C THR A 732 -10.99 29.40 10.22
N GLY A 733 -12.07 29.34 9.45
CA GLY A 733 -12.57 30.49 8.71
C GLY A 733 -12.75 30.30 7.20
N HIS A 734 -12.27 29.20 6.63
CA HIS A 734 -12.47 28.82 5.24
C HIS A 734 -12.66 27.30 5.09
N SER A 735 -13.21 26.87 3.95
CA SER A 735 -13.31 25.44 3.62
C SER A 735 -11.98 24.91 3.06
N SER A 736 -11.80 23.58 3.07
CA SER A 736 -10.57 22.97 2.52
C SER A 736 -10.35 23.27 1.04
N SER A 737 -11.42 23.49 0.29
CA SER A 737 -11.40 23.92 -1.11
C SER A 737 -10.92 25.37 -1.32
N ASP A 738 -11.07 26.21 -0.30
CA ASP A 738 -10.75 27.65 -0.35
C ASP A 738 -9.42 27.97 0.35
N CYS A 739 -8.65 26.95 0.72
CA CYS A 739 -7.41 27.13 1.45
C CYS A 739 -6.32 27.81 0.61
N PRO A 740 -5.73 28.92 1.07
CA PRO A 740 -4.63 29.59 0.36
C PRO A 740 -3.38 28.73 0.20
N SER A 741 -3.22 27.71 1.05
CA SER A 741 -2.12 26.73 0.97
C SER A 741 -2.41 25.60 -0.02
N HIS A 742 -3.59 25.57 -0.62
CA HIS A 742 -3.96 24.62 -1.65
C HIS A 742 -3.61 25.18 -3.03
N VAL A 743 -2.41 24.85 -3.52
CA VAL A 743 -2.02 25.19 -4.91
C VAL A 743 -2.67 24.19 -5.85
N SER A 744 -3.91 24.43 -6.21
CA SER A 744 -4.54 23.80 -7.36
C SER A 744 -5.14 24.87 -8.25
N GLY A 745 -4.55 25.01 -9.43
CA GLY A 745 -5.13 25.78 -10.47
C GLY A 745 -6.44 25.15 -10.95
N SER A 746 -7.55 25.75 -10.59
CA SER A 746 -8.81 25.66 -11.33
C SER A 746 -9.82 26.63 -10.71
N ARG A 747 -9.87 27.81 -11.22
CA ARG A 747 -11.02 28.71 -11.01
C ARG A 747 -12.07 28.38 -12.07
N SER A 748 -13.17 27.79 -11.68
CA SER A 748 -14.39 27.72 -12.46
C SER A 748 -15.01 29.14 -12.56
N ALA A 749 -14.96 29.69 -13.76
CA ALA A 749 -15.66 30.94 -14.06
C ALA A 749 -17.14 30.64 -14.32
N GLN A 750 -18.01 31.34 -13.61
CA GLN A 750 -19.44 31.40 -13.84
C GLN A 750 -19.72 31.99 -15.21
N TYR A 751 -20.45 31.23 -16.02
CA TYR A 751 -21.04 31.73 -17.25
C TYR A 751 -22.20 32.68 -16.95
N ARG A 752 -22.07 33.98 -17.33
CA ARG A 752 -23.15 34.85 -17.69
C ARG A 752 -23.18 34.97 -19.21
N GLY A 753 -24.32 34.70 -19.77
CA GLY A 753 -24.55 34.71 -21.20
C GLY A 753 -24.29 36.06 -21.88
N MET A 754 -23.74 36.03 -23.06
CA MET A 754 -23.88 37.05 -24.09
C MET A 754 -23.97 36.37 -25.45
N ASN A 755 -24.91 36.86 -26.23
CA ASN A 755 -25.30 36.49 -27.58
C ASN A 755 -24.15 36.58 -28.60
N PRO A 756 -24.19 35.79 -29.67
CA PRO A 756 -23.17 35.80 -30.72
C PRO A 756 -23.43 36.85 -31.78
N GLN A 757 -22.37 37.51 -32.21
CA GLN A 757 -22.35 38.19 -33.52
C GLN A 757 -21.27 37.60 -34.41
N THR A 758 -21.77 36.97 -35.46
CA THR A 758 -21.32 36.77 -36.85
C THR A 758 -19.85 36.91 -37.23
N GLY A 759 -19.33 35.82 -37.78
CA GLY A 759 -18.11 35.73 -38.56
C GLY A 759 -17.93 34.30 -39.06
N ASP A 760 -18.41 34.10 -40.31
CA ASP A 760 -18.57 32.83 -41.02
C ASP A 760 -17.22 32.22 -41.42
N SER A 761 -16.83 31.11 -40.84
CA SER A 761 -16.01 30.04 -41.40
C SER A 761 -16.08 28.81 -40.48
N SER A 762 -17.17 28.08 -40.59
CA SER A 762 -17.37 26.83 -39.84
C SER A 762 -16.63 25.70 -40.54
N ILE A 763 -15.65 25.10 -39.82
CA ILE A 763 -14.95 23.90 -40.29
C ILE A 763 -15.83 22.69 -39.94
N PRO A 764 -16.17 21.83 -40.91
CA PRO A 764 -16.95 20.63 -40.63
C PRO A 764 -16.07 19.55 -39.94
N CYS A 765 -16.63 18.89 -38.97
CA CYS A 765 -15.99 17.76 -38.30
C CYS A 765 -15.73 16.63 -39.29
N SER A 766 -14.50 16.14 -39.38
CA SER A 766 -14.12 15.07 -40.29
C SER A 766 -14.76 13.71 -39.95
N THR A 767 -15.34 13.58 -38.78
CA THR A 767 -15.94 12.31 -38.33
C THR A 767 -17.45 12.27 -38.52
N CYS A 768 -18.17 13.38 -38.28
CA CYS A 768 -19.64 13.41 -38.33
C CYS A 768 -20.23 14.50 -39.23
N GLY A 769 -19.41 15.37 -39.86
CA GLY A 769 -19.83 16.45 -40.73
C GLY A 769 -20.46 17.69 -40.05
N THR A 770 -20.62 17.65 -38.73
CA THR A 770 -21.20 18.77 -37.96
C THR A 770 -20.21 19.94 -37.91
N PRO A 771 -20.68 21.20 -38.07
CA PRO A 771 -19.84 22.40 -37.96
C PRO A 771 -19.17 22.46 -36.57
N CYS A 772 -17.82 22.59 -36.55
CA CYS A 772 -17.04 22.65 -35.31
C CYS A 772 -17.10 24.05 -34.70
N THR A 773 -17.06 24.13 -33.40
CA THR A 773 -17.03 25.36 -32.61
C THR A 773 -15.61 25.80 -32.34
N LEU A 774 -15.28 27.06 -32.59
CA LEU A 774 -13.99 27.64 -32.24
C LEU A 774 -13.96 27.97 -30.74
N LEU A 775 -12.97 27.35 -30.03
CA LEU A 775 -12.79 27.51 -28.61
C LEU A 775 -11.38 28.04 -28.31
N THR A 776 -11.19 28.63 -27.15
CA THR A 776 -9.89 29.12 -26.70
C THR A 776 -9.40 28.26 -25.56
N ALA A 777 -8.17 27.71 -25.67
CA ALA A 777 -7.58 26.86 -24.65
C ALA A 777 -7.22 27.68 -23.41
N ASN A 778 -7.54 27.11 -22.23
CA ASN A 778 -7.29 27.76 -20.95
C ASN A 778 -6.32 26.95 -20.07
N THR A 779 -5.59 25.99 -20.67
CA THR A 779 -4.57 25.19 -19.97
C THR A 779 -3.29 26.00 -19.81
N ALA A 780 -2.50 25.71 -18.78
CA ALA A 780 -1.27 26.45 -18.46
C ALA A 780 -0.27 26.52 -19.62
N THR A 781 -0.25 25.50 -20.49
CA THR A 781 0.66 25.36 -21.63
C THR A 781 0.12 25.97 -22.94
N ASN A 782 -1.22 26.08 -23.08
CA ASN A 782 -1.86 26.53 -24.31
C ASN A 782 -2.84 27.69 -24.08
N ARG A 783 -2.65 28.46 -23.02
CA ARG A 783 -3.54 29.57 -22.64
C ARG A 783 -3.62 30.64 -23.73
N GLY A 784 -4.84 30.89 -24.22
CA GLY A 784 -5.12 31.85 -25.29
C GLY A 784 -5.03 31.28 -26.70
N ARG A 785 -4.58 30.05 -26.93
CA ARG A 785 -4.53 29.38 -28.24
C ARG A 785 -5.90 28.89 -28.63
N LYS A 786 -6.28 29.10 -29.88
CA LYS A 786 -7.59 28.75 -30.39
C LYS A 786 -7.62 27.40 -31.09
N PHE A 787 -8.73 26.66 -30.94
CA PHE A 787 -8.93 25.36 -31.56
C PHE A 787 -10.39 25.13 -31.93
N TYR A 788 -10.61 24.28 -32.93
CA TYR A 788 -11.94 23.83 -33.33
C TYR A 788 -12.26 22.48 -32.71
N SER A 789 -13.47 22.38 -32.15
CA SER A 789 -13.96 21.14 -31.54
C SER A 789 -15.36 20.82 -32.00
N CYS A 790 -15.67 19.56 -32.23
CA CYS A 790 -17.02 19.12 -32.61
C CYS A 790 -17.95 19.22 -31.39
N PRO A 791 -19.15 19.87 -31.56
CA PRO A 791 -20.09 20.00 -30.45
C PRO A 791 -20.89 18.70 -30.17
N SER A 792 -20.75 17.66 -31.00
CA SER A 792 -21.44 16.39 -30.81
C SER A 792 -20.77 15.59 -29.71
N GLN A 793 -21.53 15.17 -28.69
CA GLN A 793 -21.02 14.38 -27.55
C GLN A 793 -20.41 13.02 -27.93
N ASN A 794 -20.69 12.52 -29.14
CA ASN A 794 -20.17 11.27 -29.66
C ASN A 794 -18.96 11.43 -30.58
N CYS A 795 -18.41 12.64 -30.68
CA CYS A 795 -17.36 12.98 -31.63
C CYS A 795 -16.21 13.70 -30.95
N ASN A 796 -15.05 13.08 -30.89
CA ASN A 796 -13.83 13.65 -30.26
C ASN A 796 -12.96 14.40 -31.30
N PHE A 797 -13.54 15.05 -32.29
CA PHE A 797 -12.79 15.80 -33.27
C PHE A 797 -12.28 17.10 -32.66
N PHE A 798 -10.98 17.33 -32.80
CA PHE A 798 -10.25 18.48 -32.27
C PHE A 798 -9.11 18.85 -33.21
N VAL A 799 -8.98 20.15 -33.56
CA VAL A 799 -7.85 20.65 -34.36
C VAL A 799 -7.48 22.08 -33.94
N TRP A 800 -6.21 22.38 -33.81
CA TRP A 800 -5.72 23.71 -33.51
C TRP A 800 -5.88 24.65 -34.72
N GLU A 801 -6.23 25.90 -34.48
CA GLU A 801 -6.37 26.91 -35.53
C GLU A 801 -5.07 27.12 -36.31
N ASP A 802 -3.94 27.10 -35.64
CA ASP A 802 -2.58 27.24 -36.19
C ASP A 802 -2.22 26.13 -37.21
N ASN A 803 -2.79 24.94 -37.04
CA ASN A 803 -2.52 23.78 -37.92
C ASN A 803 -3.35 23.85 -39.22
N LEU A 804 -4.31 24.76 -39.32
CA LEU A 804 -5.14 24.96 -40.53
C LEU A 804 -4.52 25.95 -41.50
N ASN A 805 -3.61 26.82 -41.02
CA ASN A 805 -2.96 27.85 -41.82
C ASN A 805 -1.65 27.39 -42.48
N ASN A 806 -1.13 26.21 -42.14
CA ASN A 806 0.03 25.61 -42.78
C ASN A 806 -0.44 24.57 -43.82
N GLY A 807 -0.93 25.07 -44.93
CA GLY A 807 -1.30 24.24 -46.08
C GLY A 807 -0.11 23.72 -46.84
N THR A 808 0.13 22.42 -46.80
CA THR A 808 0.67 21.58 -47.89
C THR A 808 0.24 20.13 -47.69
N GLY A 809 -0.57 19.66 -48.62
CA GLY A 809 -0.63 18.37 -49.33
C GLY A 809 -0.61 17.08 -48.57
N GLY A 810 -1.78 16.45 -48.31
CA GLY A 810 -2.06 15.10 -48.80
C GLY A 810 -1.43 13.91 -48.08
N ARG A 811 -2.22 13.24 -47.30
CA ARG A 811 -2.67 11.85 -47.45
C ARG A 811 -3.34 11.31 -46.16
N SER A 812 -4.58 10.93 -46.37
CA SER A 812 -5.38 10.20 -45.38
C SER A 812 -4.74 8.82 -45.07
N VAL A 813 -4.54 8.53 -43.81
CA VAL A 813 -4.49 7.15 -43.31
C VAL A 813 -5.43 7.05 -42.13
N GLN A 814 -6.52 6.32 -42.38
CA GLN A 814 -7.42 5.85 -41.36
C GLN A 814 -6.67 4.94 -40.40
N ARG A 815 -6.69 5.26 -39.12
CA ARG A 815 -6.55 4.25 -38.08
C ARG A 815 -7.39 4.64 -36.89
N ALA A 816 -8.02 3.58 -36.34
CA ALA A 816 -8.99 3.57 -35.27
C ALA A 816 -8.49 4.22 -34.00
N GLY A 817 -9.42 4.81 -33.26
CA GLY A 817 -9.20 5.63 -32.08
C GLY A 817 -8.58 4.89 -30.91
N MET A 818 -7.77 5.65 -30.22
CA MET A 818 -7.60 5.59 -28.76
C MET A 818 -7.33 7.01 -28.29
N ASN A 819 -8.22 7.48 -27.42
CA ASN A 819 -8.05 8.76 -26.75
C ASN A 819 -6.88 8.70 -25.78
N VAL A 820 -5.92 9.59 -25.96
CA VAL A 820 -4.96 9.90 -24.90
C VAL A 820 -5.00 11.40 -24.67
N SER A 821 -5.49 11.80 -23.52
CA SER A 821 -5.41 13.17 -23.03
C SER A 821 -3.97 13.45 -22.58
N ALA A 822 -3.34 14.39 -23.26
CA ALA A 822 -1.98 14.83 -22.98
C ALA A 822 -1.90 15.61 -21.67
N PHE A 823 -1.07 15.17 -20.74
CA PHE A 823 -0.56 15.99 -19.65
C PHE A 823 0.86 16.44 -19.96
N ASN A 824 1.00 17.71 -20.20
CA ASN A 824 2.29 18.37 -20.36
C ASN A 824 2.81 18.85 -18.99
N SER A 825 3.95 18.38 -18.59
CA SER A 825 4.72 18.96 -17.47
C SER A 825 5.52 20.16 -17.98
N SER A 826 5.16 21.34 -17.49
CA SER A 826 5.88 22.57 -17.76
C SER A 826 7.19 22.68 -16.95
N ARG A 827 8.29 22.85 -17.65
CA ARG A 827 9.54 23.37 -17.07
C ARG A 827 9.39 24.89 -16.90
N SER A 828 9.47 25.39 -15.68
CA SER A 828 9.72 26.80 -15.39
C SER A 828 11.19 26.99 -15.04
N SER A 829 11.88 27.79 -15.83
CA SER A 829 13.19 28.35 -15.51
C SER A 829 13.02 29.54 -14.57
N SER A 830 13.56 29.50 -13.37
CA SER A 830 13.85 30.71 -12.60
C SER A 830 15.28 30.65 -12.06
N ARG A 831 16.00 31.71 -12.40
CA ARG A 831 17.33 32.02 -11.86
C ARG A 831 17.18 32.42 -10.37
N GLY A 832 17.96 31.78 -9.49
CA GLY A 832 18.09 32.19 -8.11
C GLY A 832 19.39 31.65 -7.53
N ARG A 833 20.22 32.55 -7.01
CA ARG A 833 21.56 32.33 -6.46
C ARG A 833 21.58 31.44 -5.22
N GLY A 834 22.55 30.54 -5.17
CA GLY A 834 23.49 30.36 -4.03
C GLY A 834 22.96 29.53 -2.87
N GLY A 835 23.44 28.29 -2.74
CA GLY A 835 23.37 27.51 -1.52
C GLY A 835 23.94 26.10 -1.74
N ARG A 836 25.06 25.82 -1.11
CA ARG A 836 25.76 24.54 -1.12
C ARG A 836 24.88 23.47 -0.49
N GLY A 837 24.65 22.33 -1.19
CA GLY A 837 23.98 21.19 -0.60
C GLY A 837 23.91 20.04 -1.61
N ARG A 838 24.60 19.02 -1.31
CA ARG A 838 24.80 17.67 -1.87
C ARG A 838 23.67 17.07 -2.71
N GLY A 839 24.05 16.59 -3.90
CA GLY A 839 23.59 15.31 -4.45
C GLY A 839 22.17 15.24 -4.99
N ALA A 840 21.89 15.93 -6.09
CA ALA A 840 20.79 15.55 -6.95
C ALA A 840 21.26 14.43 -7.89
N HIS A 841 20.73 13.22 -7.73
CA HIS A 841 20.82 12.20 -8.75
C HIS A 841 20.03 12.70 -9.97
N ALA A 842 20.75 13.04 -11.01
CA ALA A 842 20.19 13.23 -12.32
C ALA A 842 19.48 11.94 -12.74
N ALA A 843 18.25 12.04 -13.21
CA ALA A 843 17.57 10.95 -13.90
C ALA A 843 18.46 10.50 -15.06
N SER A 844 19.10 9.34 -14.94
CA SER A 844 19.89 8.77 -15.99
C SER A 844 18.94 8.27 -17.06
N THR A 845 18.89 8.94 -18.20
CA THR A 845 18.30 8.42 -19.42
C THR A 845 19.01 7.09 -19.77
N THR A 846 18.25 6.00 -19.70
CA THR A 846 18.79 4.66 -20.00
C THR A 846 18.71 4.45 -21.51
N PHE A 847 19.85 4.23 -22.15
CA PHE A 847 19.93 3.94 -23.59
C PHE A 847 19.68 2.47 -23.85
N VAL A 848 19.14 2.17 -25.02
CA VAL A 848 18.77 0.81 -25.40
C VAL A 848 19.09 0.55 -26.88
N SER A 849 19.37 -0.71 -27.19
CA SER A 849 19.50 -1.22 -28.55
C SER A 849 18.15 -1.23 -29.28
N ALA A 850 18.17 -1.35 -30.57
CA ALA A 850 16.95 -1.58 -31.36
C ALA A 850 16.23 -2.89 -31.00
N THR A 851 16.91 -3.84 -30.34
CA THR A 851 16.35 -5.10 -29.84
C THR A 851 15.77 -4.99 -28.41
N GLY A 852 15.98 -3.85 -27.75
CA GLY A 852 15.32 -3.62 -26.48
C GLY A 852 16.16 -3.68 -25.23
N ASP A 853 17.44 -4.00 -25.32
CA ASP A 853 18.30 -4.14 -24.14
C ASP A 853 18.93 -2.81 -23.70
N PRO A 854 19.06 -2.56 -22.38
CA PRO A 854 19.74 -1.37 -21.88
C PRO A 854 21.21 -1.35 -22.34
N ILE A 855 21.65 -0.22 -22.89
CA ILE A 855 23.02 -0.08 -23.38
C ILE A 855 23.87 0.64 -22.32
N SER A 856 24.83 -0.07 -21.78
CA SER A 856 25.93 0.53 -21.03
C SER A 856 27.10 0.80 -22.00
N GLY A 857 27.08 1.97 -22.63
CA GLY A 857 28.18 2.61 -23.29
C GLY A 857 29.02 1.88 -24.40
N ARG A 858 28.76 0.59 -24.66
CA ARG A 858 29.62 -0.24 -25.56
C ARG A 858 28.88 -1.23 -26.44
N ARG A 859 27.61 -1.09 -26.63
CA ARG A 859 26.80 -2.06 -27.42
C ARG A 859 26.21 -1.41 -28.65
N CYS A 860 26.03 -2.20 -29.71
CA CYS A 860 25.37 -1.78 -30.94
C CYS A 860 23.91 -1.34 -30.65
N PHE A 861 23.55 -0.16 -31.09
CA PHE A 861 22.19 0.37 -30.89
C PHE A 861 21.12 -0.32 -31.74
N VAL A 862 21.51 -1.13 -32.71
CA VAL A 862 20.60 -1.89 -33.60
C VAL A 862 20.30 -3.27 -33.02
N CYS A 863 21.31 -4.02 -32.60
CA CYS A 863 21.16 -5.42 -32.15
C CYS A 863 21.58 -5.69 -30.69
N GLY A 864 22.10 -4.69 -29.95
CA GLY A 864 22.54 -4.88 -28.56
C GLY A 864 23.89 -5.57 -28.37
N ASP A 865 24.52 -6.06 -29.41
CA ASP A 865 25.77 -6.82 -29.36
C ASP A 865 26.95 -5.90 -28.97
N PRO A 866 27.82 -6.29 -28.03
CA PRO A 866 28.96 -5.49 -27.61
C PRO A 866 30.14 -5.52 -28.58
N SER A 867 30.13 -6.35 -29.62
CA SER A 867 31.25 -6.54 -30.53
C SER A 867 31.33 -5.53 -31.67
N HIS A 868 30.25 -4.78 -31.94
CA HIS A 868 30.19 -3.78 -33.01
C HIS A 868 29.24 -2.63 -32.67
N PHE A 869 29.29 -1.55 -33.45
CA PHE A 869 28.37 -0.41 -33.36
C PHE A 869 27.28 -0.45 -34.42
N ALA A 870 26.28 0.39 -34.31
CA ALA A 870 25.11 0.39 -35.21
C ALA A 870 25.45 0.52 -36.70
N ASN A 871 26.50 1.25 -37.05
CA ASN A 871 26.96 1.41 -38.44
C ASN A 871 27.60 0.14 -39.04
N ALA A 872 28.13 -0.73 -38.22
CA ALA A 872 28.73 -2.02 -38.61
C ALA A 872 27.80 -3.22 -38.27
N CYS A 873 26.55 -2.99 -37.96
CA CYS A 873 25.62 -4.03 -37.54
C CYS A 873 25.16 -4.89 -38.74
N PRO A 874 25.32 -6.24 -38.68
CA PRO A 874 24.83 -7.13 -39.74
C PRO A 874 23.31 -7.07 -39.96
N ASN A 875 22.55 -6.63 -38.91
CA ASN A 875 21.07 -6.57 -38.94
C ASN A 875 20.53 -5.20 -39.37
N ARG A 876 21.34 -4.34 -39.93
CA ARG A 876 20.92 -2.97 -40.33
C ARG A 876 20.07 -2.91 -41.61
N GLY A 877 19.79 -4.02 -42.25
CA GLY A 877 19.04 -4.13 -43.51
C GLY A 877 17.76 -4.94 -43.43
N SER A 878 17.32 -5.34 -42.28
CA SER A 878 16.09 -6.12 -42.11
C SER A 878 14.97 -5.31 -41.47
#